data_cdc495d28b8f4da3a7fd223a64c8cfab
#
_entry.id   cdc495d28b8f4da3a7fd223a64c8cfab
#
_cell.length_a   1.000
_cell.length_b   1.000
_cell.length_c   1.000
_cell.angle_alpha   90.00
_cell.angle_beta   90.00
_cell.angle_gamma   90.00
#
_symmetry.space_group_name_H-M   'P 1'
#
loop_
_entity.id
_entity.type
_entity.pdbx_description
1 polymer ?
#
loop_
_entity_poly.entity_id
_entity_poly.type
_entity_poly.pdbx_seq_one_letter_code
_entity_poly.pdbx_strand_id
1 'polypeptide(L)'
;MVLKEKIFVGSLAALLVISSVFTVFFGIRVWKPAPMVDIPSAEEGTVTLSSIKETETDYENQDFSDKIKDGVLTLEACGAEKDSLYNYGPLIRSAIRTAIQNAGTVLEFQADATYYAAPVDSPNSAATFEFGEDEIDGLTIKGNGSRLILLDNFVGCFNFSNSNNVTVENLSIDTLEPPNAQGTVTAFDKEKQVMTVETDRVYTMFDDPRLQERLTTKEANGTVRNKNNPYLLKENCTNYYFVNSYKKISDTEIQIMLDPQTANLTNNYIEVGDKITLNNRKNTSTFIFNFMYSGTTTLKDITIYNSAGGGIVGLQNYGDMTLKNIQMIPDIRKGIWACGTADGVHIQASRGKVIMEDCLFSHLVDDAMNLYQWYGDISKVVSATEFDAVTTTSPLQVGDTIEVIEPGTGRLVGTAKIKDLQPLNGQRVDRAAKVILETPISDMQTGVETGRYYWYNKDKSFVGTEIRNCTFQYGRGRGLVLCTTDTVVENCTFTSLSNQAVQGWFNGTEGYELQNFVFRNNTLTGCNYLTREVDNGQNGMVQISTNNNAYVQSTYLTHSKIEISGNKFTDYHGCALGIGNCRDVTIKNNVFNQKEAANVYKKNNSVYISNSQDVTVEDNRFQDDKPGLTGAIRYRAASVRNIVIQNNTFACEQALEIIKE
;
A
#
# COMPACT_ATOMS: atom_id res chain seq x y z
N MET A 1 -52.79 42.44 -1.69
CA MET A 1 -52.05 41.48 -2.53
C MET A 1 -50.54 41.75 -2.63
N VAL A 2 -50.08 42.91 -2.16
CA VAL A 2 -48.66 43.30 -2.23
C VAL A 2 -47.85 42.90 -0.96
N LEU A 3 -48.52 42.53 0.13
CA LEU A 3 -47.83 42.20 1.40
C LEU A 3 -47.44 40.72 1.53
N LYS A 4 -48.04 39.82 0.74
CA LYS A 4 -47.71 38.38 0.77
C LYS A 4 -46.48 38.00 -0.06
N GLU A 5 -46.14 38.74 -1.10
CA GLU A 5 -44.95 38.48 -1.91
C GLU A 5 -43.63 38.90 -1.24
N LYS A 6 -43.66 39.93 -0.38
CA LYS A 6 -42.45 40.35 0.36
C LYS A 6 -42.05 39.40 1.49
N ILE A 7 -42.99 38.66 2.04
CA ILE A 7 -42.68 37.67 3.08
C ILE A 7 -42.07 36.39 2.46
N PHE A 8 -42.47 36.03 1.25
CA PHE A 8 -41.95 34.83 0.56
C PHE A 8 -40.53 35.04 0.04
N VAL A 9 -40.19 36.22 -0.44
CA VAL A 9 -38.83 36.54 -0.90
C VAL A 9 -37.86 36.68 0.29
N GLY A 10 -38.30 37.19 1.44
CA GLY A 10 -37.48 37.25 2.66
C GLY A 10 -37.17 35.89 3.23
N SER A 11 -38.12 34.95 3.18
CA SER A 11 -37.93 33.57 3.68
C SER A 11 -37.00 32.73 2.78
N LEU A 12 -37.03 32.97 1.47
CA LEU A 12 -36.12 32.28 0.52
C LEU A 12 -34.67 32.78 0.62
N ALA A 13 -34.49 34.09 0.86
CA ALA A 13 -33.17 34.67 1.08
C ALA A 13 -32.55 34.23 2.40
N ALA A 14 -33.36 34.08 3.47
CA ALA A 14 -32.92 33.57 4.77
C ALA A 14 -32.55 32.07 4.70
N LEU A 15 -33.28 31.28 3.94
CA LEU A 15 -32.95 29.83 3.71
C LEU A 15 -31.69 29.66 2.86
N LEU A 16 -31.43 30.54 1.87
CA LEU A 16 -30.20 30.50 1.09
C LEU A 16 -28.97 30.96 1.88
N VAL A 17 -29.11 31.92 2.79
CA VAL A 17 -28.02 32.35 3.70
C VAL A 17 -27.74 31.28 4.77
N ILE A 18 -28.76 30.61 5.30
CA ILE A 18 -28.59 29.54 6.26
C ILE A 18 -27.95 28.32 5.58
N SER A 19 -28.29 28.00 4.33
CA SER A 19 -27.64 26.90 3.59
C SER A 19 -26.18 27.21 3.26
N SER A 20 -25.83 28.46 2.95
CA SER A 20 -24.44 28.87 2.70
C SER A 20 -23.61 28.96 3.98
N VAL A 21 -24.20 29.25 5.14
CA VAL A 21 -23.48 29.29 6.42
C VAL A 21 -23.28 27.86 6.96
N PHE A 22 -24.24 26.93 6.75
CA PHE A 22 -24.04 25.51 7.11
C PHE A 22 -23.03 24.79 6.22
N THR A 23 -22.83 25.23 4.97
CA THR A 23 -21.80 24.66 4.08
C THR A 23 -20.39 25.11 4.49
N VAL A 24 -20.25 26.18 5.27
CA VAL A 24 -18.96 26.70 5.76
C VAL A 24 -18.56 26.07 7.10
N PHE A 25 -19.50 25.52 7.88
CA PHE A 25 -19.18 24.93 9.21
C PHE A 25 -19.00 23.41 9.22
N PHE A 26 -19.47 22.69 8.20
CA PHE A 26 -19.06 21.33 7.94
C PHE A 26 -18.07 21.34 6.77
N GLY A 27 -16.86 21.75 7.05
CA GLY A 27 -15.74 21.69 6.12
C GLY A 27 -15.45 20.25 5.74
N ILE A 28 -16.23 19.70 4.79
CA ILE A 28 -15.71 18.72 3.88
C ILE A 28 -14.58 19.46 3.17
N ARG A 29 -13.33 19.20 3.56
CA ARG A 29 -12.18 19.52 2.72
C ARG A 29 -12.32 18.66 1.48
N VAL A 30 -13.20 19.06 0.56
CA VAL A 30 -13.12 18.61 -0.82
C VAL A 30 -11.82 19.20 -1.31
N TRP A 31 -10.78 18.39 -1.27
CA TRP A 31 -9.54 18.69 -1.95
C TRP A 31 -9.92 18.83 -3.43
N LYS A 32 -10.08 20.05 -3.90
CA LYS A 32 -10.10 20.30 -5.34
C LYS A 32 -8.72 19.85 -5.81
N PRO A 33 -8.60 19.00 -6.84
CA PRO A 33 -7.30 18.82 -7.48
C PRO A 33 -6.77 20.22 -7.71
N ALA A 34 -5.55 20.49 -7.22
CA ALA A 34 -4.93 21.77 -7.45
C ALA A 34 -5.07 22.09 -8.94
N PRO A 35 -5.53 23.29 -9.33
CA PRO A 35 -5.50 23.65 -10.73
C PRO A 35 -4.10 23.33 -11.22
N MET A 36 -3.98 22.78 -12.43
CA MET A 36 -2.67 22.57 -13.06
C MET A 36 -1.96 23.92 -12.98
N VAL A 37 -1.07 24.04 -12.00
CA VAL A 37 -0.24 25.23 -11.84
C VAL A 37 0.69 25.18 -13.03
N ASP A 38 0.75 26.26 -13.82
CA ASP A 38 1.85 26.49 -14.74
C ASP A 38 3.13 26.23 -13.96
N ILE A 39 3.85 25.20 -14.35
CA ILE A 39 5.10 24.77 -13.69
C ILE A 39 6.07 25.92 -13.90
N PRO A 40 6.51 26.62 -12.85
CA PRO A 40 7.57 27.59 -13.01
C PRO A 40 8.79 26.83 -13.55
N SER A 41 9.39 27.32 -14.61
CA SER A 41 10.71 26.90 -15.06
C SER A 41 11.63 26.88 -13.84
N ALA A 42 12.41 25.80 -13.69
CA ALA A 42 13.34 25.57 -12.58
C ALA A 42 14.06 26.89 -12.22
N GLU A 43 13.76 27.41 -11.02
CA GLU A 43 14.41 28.62 -10.54
C GLU A 43 15.87 28.32 -10.18
N GLU A 44 16.70 29.36 -10.33
CA GLU A 44 18.12 29.40 -10.04
C GLU A 44 18.47 28.72 -8.71
N GLY A 45 19.37 27.74 -8.75
CA GLY A 45 19.95 27.12 -7.57
C GLY A 45 19.56 25.68 -7.33
N THR A 46 19.48 24.84 -8.37
CA THR A 46 19.33 23.38 -8.16
C THR A 46 20.50 22.85 -7.36
N VAL A 47 20.26 22.44 -6.11
CA VAL A 47 21.27 21.75 -5.29
C VAL A 47 21.62 20.44 -5.98
N THR A 48 22.90 20.22 -6.22
CA THR A 48 23.43 18.99 -6.81
C THR A 48 24.27 18.23 -5.79
N LEU A 49 24.50 16.94 -6.00
CA LEU A 49 25.34 16.13 -5.11
C LEU A 49 26.74 16.75 -4.93
N SER A 50 27.32 17.31 -6.00
CA SER A 50 28.64 17.96 -5.96
C SER A 50 28.66 19.28 -5.16
N SER A 51 27.51 19.88 -4.88
CA SER A 51 27.42 21.08 -4.02
C SER A 51 27.39 20.77 -2.53
N ILE A 52 27.09 19.52 -2.15
CA ILE A 52 27.08 19.08 -0.76
C ILE A 52 28.51 18.77 -0.32
N LYS A 53 28.90 19.32 0.83
CA LYS A 53 30.22 19.15 1.41
C LYS A 53 30.17 18.22 2.61
N GLU A 54 31.25 17.50 2.87
CA GLU A 54 31.43 16.85 4.17
C GLU A 54 31.68 17.89 5.26
N THR A 55 31.25 17.60 6.46
CA THR A 55 31.53 18.44 7.62
C THR A 55 33.02 18.40 7.97
N GLU A 56 33.59 19.54 8.41
CA GLU A 56 35.00 19.58 8.86
C GLU A 56 35.21 18.75 10.13
N THR A 57 34.19 18.64 10.96
CA THR A 57 34.18 17.82 12.18
C THR A 57 33.74 16.41 11.83
N ASP A 58 34.50 15.42 12.29
CA ASP A 58 34.07 14.03 12.25
C ASP A 58 33.04 13.79 13.36
N TYR A 59 31.78 13.65 12.96
CA TYR A 59 30.66 13.40 13.87
C TYR A 59 30.33 11.91 14.06
N GLU A 60 30.96 11.00 13.30
CA GLU A 60 30.64 9.58 13.40
C GLU A 60 31.02 9.04 14.80
N ASN A 61 30.06 8.37 15.43
CA ASN A 61 30.18 7.82 16.80
C ASN A 61 30.45 8.85 17.92
N GLN A 62 30.14 10.12 17.73
CA GLN A 62 30.22 11.11 18.82
C GLN A 62 29.09 10.89 19.83
N ASP A 63 29.44 11.06 21.12
CA ASP A 63 28.47 11.10 22.19
C ASP A 63 28.12 12.58 22.52
N PHE A 64 26.82 12.88 22.47
CA PHE A 64 26.26 14.20 22.76
C PHE A 64 25.52 14.25 24.09
N SER A 65 25.75 13.32 25.00
CA SER A 65 25.05 13.26 26.29
C SER A 65 25.20 14.53 27.12
N ASP A 66 26.35 15.23 27.02
CA ASP A 66 26.60 16.52 27.66
C ASP A 66 25.79 17.68 27.05
N LYS A 67 25.18 17.50 25.90
CA LYS A 67 24.33 18.48 25.22
C LYS A 67 22.85 18.32 25.54
N ILE A 68 22.46 17.23 26.22
CA ILE A 68 21.08 17.03 26.65
C ILE A 68 20.71 18.06 27.70
N LYS A 69 19.63 18.83 27.46
CA LYS A 69 19.08 19.81 28.42
C LYS A 69 17.60 19.51 28.63
N ASP A 70 17.21 19.38 29.91
CA ASP A 70 15.83 19.10 30.30
C ASP A 70 15.19 17.90 29.52
N GLY A 71 15.99 16.87 29.22
CA GLY A 71 15.54 15.70 28.45
C GLY A 71 15.44 15.92 26.95
N VAL A 72 15.95 17.03 26.41
CA VAL A 72 15.94 17.35 24.99
C VAL A 72 17.37 17.45 24.45
N LEU A 73 17.60 16.81 23.31
CA LEU A 73 18.82 16.95 22.50
C LEU A 73 18.45 17.62 21.19
N THR A 74 19.00 18.78 20.86
CA THR A 74 18.74 19.46 19.60
C THR A 74 19.89 19.25 18.63
N LEU A 75 19.60 19.12 17.31
CA LEU A 75 20.65 19.02 16.30
C LEU A 75 21.57 20.25 16.27
N GLU A 76 21.03 21.43 16.61
CA GLU A 76 21.82 22.65 16.75
C GLU A 76 22.89 22.51 17.85
N ALA A 77 22.51 22.00 19.03
CA ALA A 77 23.44 21.77 20.13
C ALA A 77 24.52 20.73 19.77
N CYS A 78 24.20 19.79 18.86
CA CYS A 78 25.16 18.84 18.32
C CYS A 78 26.09 19.46 17.26
N GLY A 79 25.78 20.65 16.73
CA GLY A 79 26.60 21.37 15.76
C GLY A 79 26.04 21.42 14.34
N ALA A 80 24.80 21.02 14.12
CA ALA A 80 24.16 21.15 12.82
C ALA A 80 23.73 22.61 12.56
N GLU A 81 24.00 23.09 11.35
CA GLU A 81 23.60 24.42 10.89
C GLU A 81 22.39 24.28 9.97
N LYS A 82 21.35 25.07 10.26
CA LYS A 82 20.12 25.13 9.46
C LYS A 82 20.41 25.51 8.03
N ASP A 83 19.79 24.78 7.08
CA ASP A 83 19.80 25.07 5.62
C ASP A 83 21.21 25.16 5.00
N SER A 84 22.21 24.59 5.65
CA SER A 84 23.58 24.53 5.09
C SER A 84 23.75 23.36 4.14
N LEU A 85 24.71 23.47 3.21
CA LEU A 85 25.01 22.43 2.22
C LEU A 85 26.07 21.45 2.75
N TYR A 86 25.85 20.90 3.94
CA TYR A 86 26.70 19.88 4.53
C TYR A 86 25.98 18.53 4.65
N ASN A 87 26.75 17.46 4.52
CA ASN A 87 26.27 16.11 4.85
C ASN A 87 26.23 15.93 6.37
N TYR A 88 25.03 16.00 6.95
CA TYR A 88 24.82 15.77 8.37
C TYR A 88 24.43 14.31 8.71
N GLY A 89 24.57 13.38 7.78
CA GLY A 89 24.31 11.95 8.04
C GLY A 89 25.03 11.44 9.29
N PRO A 90 26.37 11.62 9.42
CA PRO A 90 27.12 11.21 10.61
C PRO A 90 26.62 11.86 11.91
N LEU A 91 26.36 13.18 11.90
CA LEU A 91 25.89 13.93 13.06
C LEU A 91 24.50 13.44 13.52
N ILE A 92 23.54 13.33 12.59
CA ILE A 92 22.18 12.89 12.91
C ILE A 92 22.20 11.45 13.45
N ARG A 93 23.01 10.57 12.87
CA ARG A 93 23.20 9.19 13.33
C ARG A 93 23.69 9.13 14.76
N SER A 94 24.72 9.91 15.10
CA SER A 94 25.27 9.99 16.43
C SER A 94 24.33 10.64 17.44
N ALA A 95 23.55 11.65 17.03
CA ALA A 95 22.53 12.26 17.87
C ALA A 95 21.38 11.27 18.19
N ILE A 96 20.92 10.49 17.19
CA ILE A 96 19.92 9.44 17.43
C ILE A 96 20.46 8.37 18.38
N ARG A 97 21.71 7.91 18.16
CA ARG A 97 22.34 6.92 19.05
C ARG A 97 22.47 7.45 20.47
N THR A 98 22.85 8.73 20.64
CA THR A 98 22.87 9.38 21.96
C THR A 98 21.50 9.39 22.61
N ALA A 99 20.43 9.70 21.85
CA ALA A 99 19.07 9.68 22.37
C ALA A 99 18.61 8.26 22.78
N ILE A 100 18.97 7.24 22.01
CA ILE A 100 18.72 5.81 22.34
C ILE A 100 19.40 5.43 23.66
N GLN A 101 20.66 5.80 23.83
CA GLN A 101 21.46 5.45 25.01
C GLN A 101 21.03 6.21 26.29
N ASN A 102 20.33 7.35 26.13
CA ASN A 102 19.79 8.16 27.21
C ASN A 102 18.26 8.12 27.19
N ALA A 103 17.68 7.03 27.67
CA ALA A 103 16.25 6.77 27.63
C ALA A 103 15.40 7.94 28.10
N GLY A 104 14.33 8.24 27.34
CA GLY A 104 13.44 9.38 27.58
C GLY A 104 13.93 10.70 26.97
N THR A 105 15.09 10.71 26.28
CA THR A 105 15.55 11.87 25.53
C THR A 105 14.73 12.08 24.28
N VAL A 106 14.27 13.32 24.05
CA VAL A 106 13.63 13.75 22.81
C VAL A 106 14.70 14.37 21.91
N LEU A 107 14.88 13.82 20.71
CA LEU A 107 15.73 14.43 19.68
C LEU A 107 14.89 15.44 18.87
N GLU A 108 15.32 16.69 18.82
CA GLU A 108 14.63 17.74 18.06
C GLU A 108 15.49 18.29 16.92
N PHE A 109 14.89 18.37 15.75
CA PHE A 109 15.42 19.13 14.61
C PHE A 109 15.09 20.62 14.80
N GLN A 110 15.86 21.50 14.19
CA GLN A 110 15.51 22.93 14.15
C GLN A 110 14.23 23.14 13.35
N ALA A 111 13.42 24.10 13.74
CA ALA A 111 12.15 24.36 13.06
C ALA A 111 12.36 24.77 11.59
N ASP A 112 11.60 24.13 10.69
CA ASP A 112 11.56 24.43 9.25
C ASP A 112 12.94 24.44 8.59
N ALA A 113 13.85 23.54 8.99
CA ALA A 113 15.21 23.43 8.47
C ALA A 113 15.31 22.36 7.39
N THR A 114 16.31 22.47 6.51
CA THR A 114 16.69 21.45 5.54
C THR A 114 18.02 20.83 5.93
N TYR A 115 18.07 19.50 5.99
CA TYR A 115 19.27 18.72 6.27
C TYR A 115 19.53 17.71 5.15
N TYR A 116 20.79 17.56 4.77
CA TYR A 116 21.24 16.58 3.79
C TYR A 116 21.96 15.43 4.52
N ALA A 117 21.65 14.19 4.15
CA ALA A 117 22.20 13.02 4.81
C ALA A 117 22.58 11.90 3.82
N ALA A 118 23.84 11.47 3.91
CA ALA A 118 24.32 10.26 3.25
C ALA A 118 24.29 9.05 4.20
N PRO A 119 24.12 7.82 3.69
CA PRO A 119 24.32 6.60 4.47
C PRO A 119 25.78 6.47 4.91
N VAL A 120 26.04 5.58 5.87
CA VAL A 120 27.42 5.09 6.10
C VAL A 120 27.90 4.47 4.80
N ASP A 121 29.15 4.72 4.46
CA ASP A 121 29.77 4.24 3.21
C ASP A 121 29.79 2.71 3.17
N SER A 122 28.67 2.15 2.78
CA SER A 122 28.46 0.73 2.61
C SER A 122 27.49 0.50 1.46
N PRO A 123 27.92 -0.13 0.37
CA PRO A 123 27.01 -0.50 -0.72
C PRO A 123 25.94 -1.50 -0.25
N ASN A 124 26.08 -2.04 0.97
CA ASN A 124 25.15 -2.99 1.58
C ASN A 124 24.18 -2.34 2.58
N SER A 125 24.29 -1.03 2.88
CA SER A 125 23.34 -0.34 3.74
C SER A 125 21.95 -0.36 3.11
N ALA A 126 20.96 -0.76 3.90
CA ALA A 126 19.55 -0.72 3.49
C ALA A 126 18.91 0.63 3.81
N ALA A 127 19.43 1.35 4.81
CA ALA A 127 18.96 2.67 5.24
C ALA A 127 20.10 3.64 5.52
N THR A 128 19.79 4.94 5.45
CA THR A 128 20.71 6.03 5.80
C THR A 128 21.04 6.00 7.30
N PHE A 129 20.08 5.63 8.13
CA PHE A 129 20.19 5.54 9.58
C PHE A 129 19.86 4.12 10.03
N GLU A 130 20.90 3.33 10.29
CA GLU A 130 20.81 1.92 10.67
C GLU A 130 20.92 1.75 12.18
N PHE A 131 19.83 1.30 12.81
CA PHE A 131 19.74 1.00 14.24
C PHE A 131 19.10 -0.36 14.51
N GLY A 132 19.02 -1.24 13.52
CA GLY A 132 18.36 -2.55 13.64
C GLY A 132 19.04 -3.53 14.59
N GLU A 133 20.30 -3.27 14.99
CA GLU A 133 21.04 -4.04 15.99
C GLU A 133 21.02 -3.41 17.37
N ASP A 134 20.53 -2.16 17.49
CA ASP A 134 20.44 -1.44 18.77
C ASP A 134 19.16 -1.88 19.51
N GLU A 135 19.22 -1.97 20.83
CA GLU A 135 18.04 -2.15 21.68
C GLU A 135 17.38 -0.78 21.90
N ILE A 136 16.23 -0.54 21.23
CA ILE A 136 15.54 0.75 21.28
C ILE A 136 14.24 0.61 22.08
N ASP A 137 14.12 1.35 23.19
CA ASP A 137 12.87 1.49 23.93
C ASP A 137 12.68 2.95 24.37
N GLY A 138 11.68 3.61 23.76
CA GLY A 138 11.32 4.97 24.15
C GLY A 138 12.00 6.09 23.36
N LEU A 139 12.34 5.90 22.08
CA LEU A 139 12.90 6.95 21.21
C LEU A 139 11.80 7.90 20.70
N THR A 140 12.02 9.21 20.85
CA THR A 140 11.18 10.24 20.23
C THR A 140 12.01 11.18 19.37
N ILE A 141 11.61 11.33 18.09
CA ILE A 141 12.22 12.27 17.13
C ILE A 141 11.16 13.28 16.71
N LYS A 142 11.42 14.57 16.92
CA LYS A 142 10.59 15.68 16.44
C LYS A 142 11.30 16.42 15.31
N GLY A 143 10.71 16.33 14.12
CA GLY A 143 11.23 17.02 12.94
C GLY A 143 10.95 18.51 12.93
N ASN A 144 9.94 18.99 13.68
CA ASN A 144 9.57 20.42 13.78
C ASN A 144 9.35 21.11 12.43
N GLY A 145 8.78 20.38 11.42
CA GLY A 145 8.58 20.89 10.08
C GLY A 145 9.80 20.80 9.16
N SER A 146 10.91 20.27 9.64
CA SER A 146 12.14 20.15 8.85
C SER A 146 12.01 19.18 7.69
N ARG A 147 12.89 19.36 6.73
CA ARG A 147 13.06 18.49 5.56
C ARG A 147 14.40 17.76 5.63
N LEU A 148 14.36 16.44 5.53
CA LEU A 148 15.53 15.58 5.46
C LEU A 148 15.68 15.10 4.01
N ILE A 149 16.79 15.46 3.37
CA ILE A 149 17.11 15.12 1.99
C ILE A 149 18.15 14.00 1.98
N LEU A 150 17.76 12.83 1.50
CA LEU A 150 18.67 11.69 1.34
C LEU A 150 19.54 11.87 0.10
N LEU A 151 20.84 11.67 0.24
CA LEU A 151 21.82 11.85 -0.82
C LEU A 151 21.99 10.59 -1.69
N ASP A 152 21.56 9.43 -1.21
CA ASP A 152 21.57 8.17 -1.95
C ASP A 152 20.14 7.74 -2.28
N ASN A 153 19.79 7.69 -3.56
CA ASN A 153 18.47 7.31 -4.04
C ASN A 153 18.28 5.79 -4.24
N PHE A 154 19.19 4.97 -3.71
CA PHE A 154 19.11 3.50 -3.68
C PHE A 154 18.84 2.92 -2.30
N VAL A 155 18.78 3.73 -1.25
CA VAL A 155 18.61 3.29 0.14
C VAL A 155 17.36 3.91 0.79
N GLY A 156 16.90 3.29 1.88
CA GLY A 156 15.85 3.83 2.74
C GLY A 156 16.35 4.92 3.69
N CYS A 157 15.50 5.33 4.65
CA CYS A 157 15.88 6.39 5.59
C CYS A 157 16.21 5.81 6.98
N PHE A 158 15.23 5.27 7.71
CA PHE A 158 15.39 4.80 9.09
C PHE A 158 15.15 3.30 9.21
N ASN A 159 16.10 2.59 9.80
CA ASN A 159 15.91 1.22 10.25
C ASN A 159 15.87 1.18 11.78
N PHE A 160 14.66 1.05 12.33
CA PHE A 160 14.36 0.90 13.76
C PHE A 160 13.86 -0.52 14.09
N SER A 161 14.39 -1.54 13.42
CA SER A 161 14.04 -2.93 13.71
C SER A 161 14.41 -3.28 15.15
N ASN A 162 13.67 -4.25 15.75
CA ASN A 162 13.84 -4.68 17.16
C ASN A 162 13.57 -3.57 18.19
N SER A 163 12.77 -2.57 17.85
CA SER A 163 12.48 -1.43 18.72
C SER A 163 11.13 -1.55 19.42
N ASN A 164 10.95 -0.73 20.45
CA ASN A 164 9.67 -0.52 21.13
C ASN A 164 9.50 0.96 21.48
N ASN A 165 8.25 1.45 21.53
CA ASN A 165 7.90 2.82 21.89
C ASN A 165 8.64 3.89 21.07
N VAL A 166 8.72 3.71 19.74
CA VAL A 166 9.33 4.69 18.84
C VAL A 166 8.28 5.66 18.32
N THR A 167 8.57 6.95 18.44
CA THR A 167 7.75 8.03 17.88
C THR A 167 8.60 8.92 16.96
N VAL A 168 8.11 9.15 15.72
CA VAL A 168 8.68 10.16 14.81
C VAL A 168 7.54 11.08 14.37
N GLU A 169 7.73 12.38 14.54
CA GLU A 169 6.68 13.34 14.21
C GLU A 169 7.20 14.59 13.50
N ASN A 170 6.31 15.16 12.65
CA ASN A 170 6.48 16.45 11.99
C ASN A 170 7.79 16.58 11.18
N LEU A 171 8.01 15.62 10.27
CA LEU A 171 9.21 15.52 9.43
C LEU A 171 8.83 15.28 7.97
N SER A 172 9.47 15.98 7.04
CA SER A 172 9.41 15.68 5.61
C SER A 172 10.68 14.96 5.15
N ILE A 173 10.53 13.91 4.33
CA ILE A 173 11.65 13.12 3.81
C ILE A 173 11.57 13.11 2.29
N ASP A 174 12.70 13.38 1.64
CA ASP A 174 12.84 13.37 0.19
C ASP A 174 14.21 12.82 -0.20
N THR A 175 14.41 12.55 -1.48
CA THR A 175 15.72 12.26 -2.05
C THR A 175 16.22 13.47 -2.85
N LEU A 176 17.52 13.68 -2.88
CA LEU A 176 18.13 14.77 -3.66
C LEU A 176 17.79 14.58 -5.16
N GLU A 177 17.97 13.37 -5.64
CA GLU A 177 17.56 12.93 -6.96
C GLU A 177 16.50 11.82 -6.84
N PRO A 178 15.41 11.86 -7.62
CA PRO A 178 14.37 10.84 -7.49
C PRO A 178 14.89 9.44 -7.88
N PRO A 179 14.42 8.38 -7.20
CA PRO A 179 14.82 7.00 -7.50
C PRO A 179 14.16 6.45 -8.78
N ASN A 180 13.25 7.21 -9.38
CA ASN A 180 12.56 6.87 -10.61
C ASN A 180 12.97 7.84 -11.71
N ALA A 181 13.46 7.33 -12.85
CA ALA A 181 13.57 8.13 -14.05
C ALA A 181 12.22 8.26 -14.74
N GLN A 182 12.03 9.36 -15.47
CA GLN A 182 10.82 9.62 -16.23
C GLN A 182 11.15 10.29 -17.57
N GLY A 183 10.29 10.08 -18.57
CA GLY A 183 10.52 10.64 -19.89
C GLY A 183 9.43 10.33 -20.89
N THR A 184 9.67 10.73 -22.15
CA THR A 184 8.74 10.58 -23.26
C THR A 184 9.29 9.56 -24.25
N VAL A 185 8.47 8.62 -24.69
CA VAL A 185 8.80 7.67 -25.75
C VAL A 185 8.91 8.43 -27.08
N THR A 186 10.10 8.50 -27.67
CA THR A 186 10.37 9.14 -28.96
C THR A 186 10.38 8.17 -30.12
N ALA A 187 10.71 6.89 -29.87
CA ALA A 187 10.62 5.80 -30.83
C ALA A 187 10.34 4.46 -30.15
N PHE A 188 9.67 3.55 -30.85
CA PHE A 188 9.45 2.18 -30.38
C PHE A 188 9.57 1.18 -31.53
N ASP A 189 10.63 0.38 -31.51
CA ASP A 189 10.83 -0.75 -32.40
C ASP A 189 10.14 -1.98 -31.82
N LYS A 190 8.93 -2.27 -32.35
CA LYS A 190 8.08 -3.38 -31.87
C LYS A 190 8.68 -4.76 -32.16
N GLU A 191 9.49 -4.90 -33.20
CA GLU A 191 10.11 -6.19 -33.55
C GLU A 191 11.27 -6.52 -32.60
N LYS A 192 12.10 -5.53 -32.30
CA LYS A 192 13.24 -5.67 -31.36
C LYS A 192 12.86 -5.45 -29.91
N GLN A 193 11.66 -4.97 -29.62
CA GLN A 193 11.20 -4.60 -28.28
C GLN A 193 12.08 -3.54 -27.63
N VAL A 194 12.51 -2.54 -28.39
CA VAL A 194 13.36 -1.46 -27.94
C VAL A 194 12.61 -0.13 -28.06
N MET A 195 12.45 0.55 -26.93
CA MET A 195 11.95 1.92 -26.91
C MET A 195 13.07 2.91 -26.68
N THR A 196 13.05 4.02 -27.41
CA THR A 196 13.90 5.18 -27.16
C THR A 196 13.10 6.20 -26.36
N VAL A 197 13.70 6.72 -25.32
CA VAL A 197 13.06 7.64 -24.37
C VAL A 197 13.92 8.89 -24.21
N GLU A 198 13.30 10.03 -24.45
CA GLU A 198 13.84 11.32 -24.05
C GLU A 198 13.48 11.59 -22.60
N THR A 199 14.49 11.71 -21.74
CA THR A 199 14.33 11.98 -20.31
C THR A 199 14.21 13.49 -20.06
N ASP A 200 13.42 13.88 -19.06
CA ASP A 200 13.20 15.28 -18.70
C ASP A 200 14.37 15.89 -17.90
N ARG A 201 15.31 15.08 -17.45
CA ARG A 201 16.53 15.48 -16.74
C ARG A 201 17.63 14.43 -16.86
N VAL A 202 18.84 14.77 -16.47
CA VAL A 202 19.92 13.80 -16.26
C VAL A 202 19.63 13.02 -14.97
N TYR A 203 19.70 11.71 -15.04
CA TYR A 203 19.54 10.81 -13.90
C TYR A 203 20.82 10.05 -13.62
N THR A 204 21.41 10.27 -12.43
CA THR A 204 22.66 9.60 -12.01
C THR A 204 22.48 8.10 -11.82
N MET A 205 21.23 7.64 -11.58
CA MET A 205 20.94 6.21 -11.45
C MET A 205 21.38 5.37 -12.66
N PHE A 206 21.44 5.95 -13.88
CA PHE A 206 21.88 5.21 -15.07
C PHE A 206 23.38 4.92 -15.09
N ASP A 207 24.16 5.65 -14.32
CA ASP A 207 25.59 5.45 -14.18
C ASP A 207 25.94 4.60 -12.93
N ASP A 208 24.93 4.24 -12.10
CA ASP A 208 25.12 3.46 -10.88
C ASP A 208 25.10 1.95 -11.15
N PRO A 209 26.16 1.20 -10.76
CA PRO A 209 26.24 -0.25 -10.99
C PRO A 209 25.12 -1.04 -10.29
N ARG A 210 24.51 -0.51 -9.22
CA ARG A 210 23.37 -1.12 -8.53
C ARG A 210 22.13 -1.22 -9.43
N LEU A 211 21.95 -0.32 -10.39
CA LEU A 211 20.85 -0.45 -11.36
C LEU A 211 21.08 -1.67 -12.26
N GLN A 212 22.31 -1.95 -12.68
CA GLN A 212 22.64 -3.14 -13.49
C GLN A 212 22.36 -4.44 -12.75
N GLU A 213 22.66 -4.50 -11.46
CA GLU A 213 22.30 -5.64 -10.60
C GLU A 213 20.77 -5.88 -10.61
N ARG A 214 19.97 -4.84 -10.49
CA ARG A 214 18.51 -4.92 -10.51
C ARG A 214 17.92 -5.37 -11.84
N LEU A 215 18.57 -5.07 -12.95
CA LEU A 215 18.21 -5.63 -14.25
C LEU A 215 18.42 -7.15 -14.28
N THR A 216 19.55 -7.61 -13.73
CA THR A 216 19.88 -9.04 -13.67
C THR A 216 18.88 -9.82 -12.84
N THR A 217 18.41 -9.25 -11.74
CA THR A 217 17.39 -9.85 -10.86
C THR A 217 15.96 -9.65 -11.36
N LYS A 218 15.76 -8.95 -12.49
CA LYS A 218 14.45 -8.58 -13.08
C LYS A 218 13.58 -7.72 -12.16
N GLU A 219 14.21 -6.95 -11.29
CA GLU A 219 13.51 -6.03 -10.37
C GLU A 219 13.26 -4.67 -11.02
N ALA A 220 14.08 -4.25 -11.98
CA ALA A 220 13.86 -3.01 -12.71
C ALA A 220 12.62 -3.12 -13.60
N ASN A 221 11.68 -2.23 -13.37
CA ASN A 221 10.42 -2.17 -14.09
C ASN A 221 10.00 -0.72 -14.36
N GLY A 222 8.93 -0.52 -15.06
CA GLY A 222 8.39 0.81 -15.28
C GLY A 222 6.88 0.79 -15.55
N THR A 223 6.31 1.99 -15.60
CA THR A 223 4.89 2.18 -15.90
C THR A 223 4.71 3.03 -17.16
N VAL A 224 3.70 2.72 -17.95
CA VAL A 224 3.30 3.54 -19.08
C VAL A 224 2.22 4.50 -18.62
N ARG A 225 2.43 5.79 -18.86
CA ARG A 225 1.56 6.86 -18.41
C ARG A 225 0.88 7.56 -19.57
N ASN A 226 -0.21 8.22 -19.28
CA ASN A 226 -0.99 8.93 -20.27
C ASN A 226 -0.18 10.09 -20.88
N LYS A 227 -0.11 10.15 -22.20
CA LYS A 227 0.65 11.17 -22.94
C LYS A 227 0.22 12.61 -22.68
N ASN A 228 -1.06 12.80 -22.32
CA ASN A 228 -1.64 14.14 -22.07
C ASN A 228 -1.63 14.51 -20.58
N ASN A 229 -1.54 13.51 -19.68
CA ASN A 229 -1.46 13.72 -18.25
C ASN A 229 -0.56 12.65 -17.62
N PRO A 230 0.73 12.94 -17.40
CA PRO A 230 1.69 11.96 -16.90
C PRO A 230 1.46 11.52 -15.45
N TYR A 231 0.59 12.21 -14.73
CA TYR A 231 0.18 11.80 -13.38
C TYR A 231 -0.79 10.61 -13.39
N LEU A 232 -1.43 10.31 -14.53
CA LEU A 232 -2.29 9.15 -14.71
C LEU A 232 -1.56 8.05 -15.49
N LEU A 233 -1.88 6.80 -15.16
CA LEU A 233 -1.45 5.68 -15.98
C LEU A 233 -2.23 5.63 -17.29
N LYS A 234 -1.63 5.06 -18.32
CA LYS A 234 -2.31 4.86 -19.61
C LYS A 234 -3.34 3.75 -19.46
N GLU A 235 -4.60 4.05 -19.73
CA GLU A 235 -5.68 3.05 -19.76
C GLU A 235 -5.40 1.97 -20.83
N ASN A 236 -5.92 0.78 -20.61
CA ASN A 236 -5.76 -0.36 -21.50
C ASN A 236 -4.29 -0.72 -21.80
N CYS A 237 -3.38 -0.38 -20.90
CA CYS A 237 -1.98 -0.73 -20.98
C CYS A 237 -1.62 -1.85 -20.00
N THR A 238 -0.39 -2.33 -20.08
CA THR A 238 0.13 -3.28 -19.09
C THR A 238 0.29 -2.62 -17.73
N ASN A 239 0.17 -3.42 -16.68
CA ASN A 239 0.37 -2.98 -15.32
C ASN A 239 1.80 -2.49 -15.06
N TYR A 240 2.79 -3.30 -15.46
CA TYR A 240 4.21 -2.97 -15.54
C TYR A 240 4.78 -3.39 -16.89
N TYR A 241 5.85 -2.73 -17.32
CA TYR A 241 6.83 -3.33 -18.21
C TYR A 241 8.10 -3.66 -17.42
N PHE A 242 8.74 -4.78 -17.73
CA PHE A 242 10.02 -5.16 -17.16
C PHE A 242 11.14 -4.87 -18.14
N VAL A 243 12.29 -4.50 -17.59
CA VAL A 243 13.46 -4.09 -18.35
C VAL A 243 14.46 -5.23 -18.40
N ASN A 244 14.86 -5.61 -19.61
CA ASN A 244 15.93 -6.57 -19.82
C ASN A 244 17.32 -5.90 -19.80
N SER A 245 17.42 -4.75 -20.46
CA SER A 245 18.63 -3.94 -20.47
C SER A 245 18.32 -2.51 -20.88
N TYR A 246 19.24 -1.60 -20.62
CA TYR A 246 19.19 -0.23 -21.15
C TYR A 246 20.55 0.18 -21.72
N LYS A 247 20.52 1.21 -22.55
CA LYS A 247 21.71 1.88 -23.10
C LYS A 247 21.52 3.38 -23.00
N LYS A 248 22.42 4.06 -22.27
CA LYS A 248 22.49 5.52 -22.26
C LYS A 248 23.06 5.98 -23.61
N ILE A 249 22.31 6.80 -24.33
CA ILE A 249 22.71 7.35 -25.63
C ILE A 249 23.31 8.73 -25.44
N SER A 250 22.70 9.55 -24.58
CA SER A 250 23.17 10.86 -24.17
C SER A 250 22.71 11.14 -22.73
N ASP A 251 22.92 12.33 -22.23
CA ASP A 251 22.43 12.73 -20.90
C ASP A 251 20.91 12.87 -20.82
N THR A 252 20.23 12.97 -21.97
CA THR A 252 18.77 13.10 -22.04
C THR A 252 18.10 12.02 -22.87
N GLU A 253 18.82 11.03 -23.37
CA GLU A 253 18.26 9.98 -24.22
C GLU A 253 18.76 8.60 -23.78
N ILE A 254 17.84 7.68 -23.57
CA ILE A 254 18.11 6.28 -23.25
C ILE A 254 17.33 5.34 -24.18
N GLN A 255 17.91 4.18 -24.44
CA GLN A 255 17.20 3.05 -25.05
C GLN A 255 16.94 1.99 -24.00
N ILE A 256 15.70 1.52 -23.94
CA ILE A 256 15.24 0.47 -23.02
C ILE A 256 14.84 -0.74 -23.84
N MET A 257 15.47 -1.89 -23.61
CA MET A 257 15.07 -3.17 -24.15
C MET A 257 14.11 -3.83 -23.14
N LEU A 258 12.90 -4.17 -23.59
CA LEU A 258 11.90 -4.81 -22.76
C LEU A 258 12.20 -6.30 -22.54
N ASP A 259 11.84 -6.84 -21.38
CA ASP A 259 11.90 -8.27 -21.13
C ASP A 259 10.94 -9.02 -22.07
N PRO A 260 11.35 -10.12 -22.71
CA PRO A 260 10.51 -10.84 -23.66
C PRO A 260 9.18 -11.35 -23.11
N GLN A 261 9.11 -11.65 -21.79
CA GLN A 261 7.84 -12.08 -21.18
C GLN A 261 6.85 -10.91 -21.10
N THR A 262 7.36 -9.71 -20.88
CA THR A 262 6.57 -8.49 -20.86
C THR A 262 6.25 -8.01 -22.27
N ALA A 263 7.14 -8.25 -23.19
CA ALA A 263 7.03 -7.83 -24.59
C ALA A 263 5.72 -8.29 -25.25
N ASN A 264 5.30 -9.51 -24.99
CA ASN A 264 4.03 -10.04 -25.52
C ASN A 264 2.79 -9.33 -24.96
N LEU A 265 2.89 -8.74 -23.76
CA LEU A 265 1.81 -8.02 -23.12
C LEU A 265 1.80 -6.52 -23.47
N THR A 266 2.97 -5.93 -23.76
CA THR A 266 3.13 -4.48 -23.96
C THR A 266 3.16 -4.05 -25.41
N ASN A 267 3.43 -4.95 -26.34
CA ASN A 267 3.65 -4.65 -27.76
C ASN A 267 2.57 -3.81 -28.44
N ASN A 268 1.34 -3.91 -27.97
CA ASN A 268 0.21 -3.26 -28.62
C ASN A 268 -0.18 -1.92 -27.97
N TYR A 269 0.50 -1.50 -26.91
CA TYR A 269 0.03 -0.40 -26.06
C TYR A 269 0.99 0.75 -25.91
N ILE A 270 2.30 0.52 -26.09
CA ILE A 270 3.29 1.60 -26.06
C ILE A 270 3.32 2.30 -27.42
N GLU A 271 3.17 3.62 -27.39
CA GLU A 271 3.17 4.48 -28.57
C GLU A 271 4.14 5.64 -28.39
N VAL A 272 4.61 6.19 -29.51
CA VAL A 272 5.38 7.44 -29.50
C VAL A 272 4.54 8.56 -28.86
N GLY A 273 5.14 9.29 -27.97
CA GLY A 273 4.49 10.34 -27.18
C GLY A 273 4.00 9.88 -25.80
N ASP A 274 3.92 8.58 -25.54
CA ASP A 274 3.58 8.09 -24.21
C ASP A 274 4.63 8.55 -23.20
N LYS A 275 4.18 8.80 -21.98
CA LYS A 275 5.02 9.08 -20.84
C LYS A 275 5.35 7.76 -20.13
N ILE A 276 6.58 7.63 -19.66
CA ILE A 276 6.98 6.44 -18.91
C ILE A 276 7.72 6.80 -17.63
N THR A 277 7.67 5.91 -16.64
CA THR A 277 8.66 5.88 -15.56
C THR A 277 9.52 4.63 -15.70
N LEU A 278 10.79 4.72 -15.32
CA LEU A 278 11.67 3.59 -15.05
C LEU A 278 11.98 3.60 -13.56
N ASN A 279 11.61 2.52 -12.87
CA ASN A 279 11.70 2.43 -11.42
C ASN A 279 12.95 1.65 -11.03
N ASN A 280 13.69 2.22 -10.10
CA ASN A 280 14.85 1.60 -9.47
C ASN A 280 14.39 0.67 -8.32
N ARG A 281 13.47 -0.26 -8.59
CA ARG A 281 12.87 -1.11 -7.55
C ARG A 281 13.85 -2.16 -7.03
N LYS A 282 13.89 -2.33 -5.70
CA LYS A 282 14.45 -3.50 -5.02
C LYS A 282 13.38 -4.06 -4.07
N ASN A 283 13.22 -5.36 -4.08
CA ASN A 283 12.14 -6.03 -3.35
C ASN A 283 12.29 -6.05 -1.83
N THR A 284 13.43 -5.62 -1.27
CA THR A 284 13.65 -5.70 0.17
C THR A 284 14.38 -4.50 0.72
N SER A 285 13.93 -4.03 1.89
CA SER A 285 14.64 -3.20 2.88
C SER A 285 15.02 -1.76 2.50
N THR A 286 14.53 -1.20 1.40
CA THR A 286 14.79 0.21 1.02
C THR A 286 13.60 1.13 1.31
N PHE A 287 12.84 0.82 2.35
CA PHE A 287 11.72 1.65 2.80
C PHE A 287 12.21 2.86 3.60
N ILE A 288 11.42 3.92 3.64
CA ILE A 288 11.73 5.11 4.44
C ILE A 288 11.78 4.77 5.93
N PHE A 289 10.84 3.94 6.40
CA PHE A 289 10.82 3.44 7.78
C PHE A 289 10.75 1.92 7.80
N ASN A 290 11.69 1.28 8.51
CA ASN A 290 11.71 -0.16 8.76
C ASN A 290 11.48 -0.42 10.26
N PHE A 291 10.44 -1.21 10.57
CA PHE A 291 10.05 -1.63 11.92
C PHE A 291 9.85 -3.14 11.96
N MET A 292 10.91 -3.90 11.73
CA MET A 292 10.84 -5.37 11.82
C MET A 292 10.99 -5.81 13.27
N TYR A 293 10.16 -6.77 13.70
CA TYR A 293 10.17 -7.33 15.07
C TYR A 293 9.99 -6.27 16.15
N SER A 294 9.17 -5.26 15.88
CA SER A 294 9.05 -4.08 16.73
C SER A 294 7.75 -4.07 17.53
N GLY A 295 7.79 -3.37 18.65
CA GLY A 295 6.65 -3.10 19.51
C GLY A 295 5.84 -1.89 19.04
N THR A 296 5.41 -1.08 20.00
CA THR A 296 4.59 0.11 19.73
C THR A 296 5.35 1.15 18.92
N THR A 297 4.72 1.60 17.84
CA THR A 297 5.30 2.59 16.92
C THR A 297 4.28 3.67 16.58
N THR A 298 4.71 4.92 16.60
CA THR A 298 3.89 6.08 16.21
C THR A 298 4.62 6.92 15.18
N LEU A 299 4.00 7.08 14.00
CA LEU A 299 4.41 8.05 12.99
C LEU A 299 3.29 9.08 12.84
N LYS A 300 3.63 10.36 12.96
CA LYS A 300 2.64 11.43 12.92
C LYS A 300 3.15 12.66 12.15
N ASP A 301 2.28 13.24 11.32
CA ASP A 301 2.61 14.43 10.53
C ASP A 301 3.90 14.23 9.68
N ILE A 302 3.99 13.10 8.97
CA ILE A 302 5.14 12.75 8.12
C ILE A 302 4.77 12.94 6.65
N THR A 303 5.64 13.60 5.88
CA THR A 303 5.52 13.68 4.43
C THR A 303 6.70 12.95 3.77
N ILE A 304 6.41 12.00 2.89
CA ILE A 304 7.38 11.27 2.08
C ILE A 304 7.18 11.68 0.62
N TYR A 305 8.15 12.39 0.05
CA TYR A 305 8.08 12.84 -1.35
C TYR A 305 8.63 11.82 -2.33
N ASN A 306 9.64 11.06 -1.91
CA ASN A 306 10.23 9.98 -2.70
C ASN A 306 10.78 8.87 -1.81
N SER A 307 10.93 7.68 -2.39
CA SER A 307 11.55 6.53 -1.74
C SER A 307 12.17 5.59 -2.78
N ALA A 308 13.35 5.07 -2.48
CA ALA A 308 13.99 4.01 -3.25
C ALA A 308 13.21 2.68 -3.22
N GLY A 309 12.37 2.50 -2.22
CA GLY A 309 11.45 1.38 -2.03
C GLY A 309 10.05 1.89 -1.75
N GLY A 310 9.51 1.51 -0.61
CA GLY A 310 8.22 1.95 -0.12
C GLY A 310 8.31 2.98 1.01
N GLY A 311 7.16 3.29 1.61
CA GLY A 311 7.08 4.22 2.73
C GLY A 311 7.46 3.55 4.05
N ILE A 312 6.66 2.60 4.50
CA ILE A 312 6.77 1.97 5.82
C ILE A 312 6.72 0.46 5.66
N VAL A 313 7.69 -0.25 6.22
CA VAL A 313 7.69 -1.71 6.27
C VAL A 313 7.71 -2.20 7.71
N GLY A 314 6.95 -3.25 7.99
CA GLY A 314 6.96 -4.00 9.24
C GLY A 314 6.94 -5.50 9.00
N LEU A 315 7.61 -6.25 9.86
CA LEU A 315 7.62 -7.71 9.82
C LEU A 315 7.51 -8.26 11.23
N GLN A 316 6.48 -9.05 11.49
CA GLN A 316 6.29 -9.78 12.75
C GLN A 316 6.30 -8.86 13.98
N ASN A 317 5.70 -7.70 13.86
CA ASN A 317 5.58 -6.75 14.95
C ASN A 317 4.67 -7.30 16.06
N TYR A 318 4.98 -6.97 17.30
CA TYR A 318 4.23 -7.44 18.46
C TYR A 318 3.42 -6.33 19.14
N GLY A 319 3.66 -5.05 18.81
CA GLY A 319 2.90 -3.90 19.29
C GLY A 319 2.08 -3.21 18.21
N ASP A 320 1.27 -2.25 18.61
CA ASP A 320 0.41 -1.47 17.72
C ASP A 320 1.21 -0.45 16.90
N MET A 321 0.80 -0.24 15.65
CA MET A 321 1.36 0.80 14.80
C MET A 321 0.32 1.89 14.55
N THR A 322 0.64 3.12 14.94
CA THR A 322 -0.20 4.31 14.71
C THR A 322 0.40 5.18 13.62
N LEU A 323 -0.37 5.40 12.56
CA LEU A 323 -0.03 6.22 11.39
C LEU A 323 -1.04 7.37 11.29
N LYS A 324 -0.64 8.57 11.66
CA LYS A 324 -1.53 9.74 11.66
C LYS A 324 -1.00 10.85 10.78
N ASN A 325 -1.84 11.34 9.85
CA ASN A 325 -1.49 12.39 8.89
C ASN A 325 -0.16 12.07 8.15
N ILE A 326 -0.08 10.83 7.63
CA ILE A 326 1.04 10.41 6.79
C ILE A 326 0.70 10.76 5.35
N GLN A 327 1.59 11.45 4.67
CA GLN A 327 1.45 11.77 3.26
C GLN A 327 2.59 11.13 2.47
N MET A 328 2.27 10.26 1.53
CA MET A 328 3.21 9.74 0.56
C MET A 328 2.78 10.21 -0.83
N ILE A 329 3.46 11.24 -1.33
CA ILE A 329 3.06 12.02 -2.50
C ILE A 329 4.30 12.43 -3.32
N PRO A 330 4.23 12.52 -4.66
CA PRO A 330 5.34 13.08 -5.43
C PRO A 330 5.50 14.58 -5.19
N ASP A 331 6.72 15.09 -5.24
CA ASP A 331 6.92 16.55 -5.28
C ASP A 331 6.60 17.07 -6.69
N ILE A 332 5.33 17.44 -6.90
CA ILE A 332 4.85 17.94 -8.19
C ILE A 332 5.50 19.27 -8.58
N ARG A 333 6.03 20.05 -7.62
CA ARG A 333 6.77 21.29 -7.91
C ARG A 333 8.07 21.01 -8.64
N LYS A 334 8.65 19.84 -8.42
CA LYS A 334 9.81 19.32 -9.16
C LYS A 334 9.43 18.58 -10.45
N GLY A 335 8.14 18.54 -10.82
CA GLY A 335 7.65 17.82 -11.98
C GLY A 335 7.71 16.29 -11.85
N ILE A 336 7.79 15.73 -10.65
CA ILE A 336 7.86 14.29 -10.40
C ILE A 336 6.47 13.68 -10.55
N TRP A 337 6.36 12.56 -11.30
CA TRP A 337 5.07 11.93 -11.64
C TRP A 337 4.69 10.77 -10.74
N ALA A 338 5.64 10.18 -10.03
CA ALA A 338 5.41 9.02 -9.17
C ALA A 338 6.17 9.15 -7.86
N CYS A 339 5.61 8.56 -6.80
CA CYS A 339 6.22 8.48 -5.49
C CYS A 339 6.53 7.02 -5.15
N GLY A 340 7.75 6.75 -4.72
CA GLY A 340 8.21 5.42 -4.32
C GLY A 340 8.36 4.43 -5.49
N THR A 341 8.84 3.26 -5.20
CA THR A 341 8.98 2.13 -6.15
C THR A 341 8.27 0.87 -5.68
N ALA A 342 7.79 0.83 -4.43
CA ALA A 342 7.05 -0.25 -3.79
C ALA A 342 5.87 0.31 -2.97
N ASP A 343 5.33 -0.50 -2.04
CA ASP A 343 4.13 -0.17 -1.28
C ASP A 343 4.28 1.05 -0.38
N GLY A 344 3.19 1.77 -0.16
CA GLY A 344 3.16 2.85 0.83
C GLY A 344 3.37 2.32 2.25
N VAL A 345 2.57 1.32 2.63
CA VAL A 345 2.69 0.59 3.91
C VAL A 345 2.65 -0.91 3.62
N HIS A 346 3.68 -1.62 4.04
CA HIS A 346 3.81 -3.06 3.83
C HIS A 346 4.11 -3.75 5.15
N ILE A 347 3.13 -4.40 5.75
CA ILE A 347 3.31 -5.06 7.04
C ILE A 347 2.93 -6.53 6.92
N GLN A 348 3.87 -7.38 7.31
CA GLN A 348 3.71 -8.82 7.29
C GLN A 348 3.63 -9.37 8.72
N ALA A 349 2.55 -10.10 9.02
CA ALA A 349 2.38 -10.89 10.23
C ALA A 349 2.56 -10.06 11.53
N SER A 350 1.59 -9.22 11.89
CA SER A 350 1.61 -8.43 13.13
C SER A 350 0.60 -8.94 14.16
N ARG A 351 1.02 -8.98 15.42
CA ARG A 351 0.11 -9.21 16.57
C ARG A 351 -0.64 -7.95 16.96
N GLY A 352 0.03 -6.79 16.81
CA GLY A 352 -0.59 -5.50 17.03
C GLY A 352 -1.46 -5.06 15.85
N LYS A 353 -2.42 -4.21 16.13
CA LYS A 353 -3.26 -3.56 15.12
C LYS A 353 -2.53 -2.43 14.41
N VAL A 354 -3.05 -2.06 13.25
CA VAL A 354 -2.65 -0.83 12.54
C VAL A 354 -3.78 0.19 12.67
N ILE A 355 -3.47 1.36 13.19
CA ILE A 355 -4.38 2.52 13.25
C ILE A 355 -3.89 3.54 12.24
N MET A 356 -4.67 3.78 11.20
CA MET A 356 -4.36 4.76 10.15
C MET A 356 -5.43 5.84 10.11
N GLU A 357 -5.05 7.10 10.32
CA GLU A 357 -5.98 8.23 10.38
C GLU A 357 -5.45 9.43 9.58
N ASP A 358 -6.34 10.08 8.81
CA ASP A 358 -6.06 11.31 8.07
C ASP A 358 -4.89 11.21 7.07
N CYS A 359 -4.60 10.02 6.51
CA CYS A 359 -3.46 9.77 5.64
C CYS A 359 -3.78 10.00 4.16
N LEU A 360 -2.74 10.35 3.37
CA LEU A 360 -2.82 10.54 1.92
C LEU A 360 -1.74 9.74 1.21
N PHE A 361 -2.15 8.81 0.37
CA PHE A 361 -1.27 8.05 -0.53
C PHE A 361 -1.63 8.36 -1.98
N SER A 362 -0.68 8.91 -2.73
CA SER A 362 -0.94 9.41 -4.07
C SER A 362 0.18 9.11 -5.05
N HIS A 363 -0.18 8.66 -6.27
CA HIS A 363 0.76 8.38 -7.37
C HIS A 363 1.82 7.32 -7.05
N LEU A 364 1.49 6.38 -6.18
CA LEU A 364 2.38 5.27 -5.85
C LEU A 364 2.56 4.32 -7.04
N VAL A 365 3.72 3.70 -7.08
CA VAL A 365 4.06 2.71 -8.11
C VAL A 365 3.58 1.31 -7.73
N ASP A 366 3.24 1.08 -6.47
CA ASP A 366 2.66 -0.17 -5.98
C ASP A 366 1.47 0.10 -5.04
N ASP A 367 1.07 -0.86 -4.20
CA ASP A 367 -0.09 -0.76 -3.34
C ASP A 367 0.07 0.35 -2.28
N ALA A 368 -1.03 1.02 -1.92
CA ALA A 368 -0.92 2.03 -0.88
C ALA A 368 -0.76 1.39 0.50
N MET A 369 -1.44 0.25 0.74
CA MET A 369 -1.26 -0.56 1.95
C MET A 369 -1.42 -2.04 1.64
N ASN A 370 -0.53 -2.87 2.20
CA ASN A 370 -0.61 -4.32 2.16
C ASN A 370 -0.40 -4.90 3.57
N LEU A 371 -1.45 -5.47 4.15
CA LEU A 371 -1.46 -6.16 5.45
C LEU A 371 -1.76 -7.63 5.23
N TYR A 372 -0.76 -8.48 5.40
CA TYR A 372 -0.89 -9.92 5.17
C TYR A 372 0.06 -10.72 6.05
N GLN A 373 -0.10 -12.04 6.06
CA GLN A 373 0.95 -12.94 6.53
C GLN A 373 1.12 -14.09 5.55
N TRP A 374 2.33 -14.62 5.50
CA TRP A 374 2.58 -15.90 4.88
C TRP A 374 2.18 -17.01 5.82
N TYR A 375 1.67 -18.09 5.28
CA TYR A 375 1.49 -19.32 6.02
C TYR A 375 2.76 -20.17 5.94
N GLY A 376 2.95 -21.02 6.94
CA GLY A 376 4.07 -21.96 6.97
C GLY A 376 3.66 -23.33 6.46
N ASP A 377 4.63 -24.05 5.93
CA ASP A 377 4.44 -25.42 5.46
C ASP A 377 4.47 -26.40 6.65
N ILE A 378 3.56 -27.37 6.65
CA ILE A 378 3.60 -28.54 7.49
C ILE A 378 4.40 -29.60 6.75
N SER A 379 5.64 -29.81 7.17
CA SER A 379 6.55 -30.75 6.50
C SER A 379 6.22 -32.19 6.78
N LYS A 380 5.56 -32.48 7.92
CA LYS A 380 5.10 -33.81 8.29
C LYS A 380 4.01 -33.78 9.35
N VAL A 381 2.97 -34.57 9.19
CA VAL A 381 1.95 -34.81 10.23
C VAL A 381 2.29 -36.09 10.99
N VAL A 382 2.56 -35.98 12.29
CA VAL A 382 2.91 -37.09 13.18
C VAL A 382 1.65 -37.70 13.81
N SER A 383 0.76 -36.86 14.32
CA SER A 383 -0.53 -37.25 14.90
C SER A 383 -1.56 -36.11 14.77
N ALA A 384 -2.78 -36.30 15.24
CA ALA A 384 -3.78 -35.25 15.30
C ALA A 384 -3.39 -34.05 16.22
N THR A 385 -2.39 -34.22 17.09
CA THR A 385 -1.89 -33.18 18.01
C THR A 385 -0.42 -32.84 17.78
N GLU A 386 0.23 -33.38 16.76
CA GLU A 386 1.67 -33.17 16.56
C GLU A 386 2.03 -33.14 15.08
N PHE A 387 2.77 -32.11 14.67
CA PHE A 387 3.34 -32.01 13.33
C PHE A 387 4.68 -31.27 13.32
N ASP A 388 5.45 -31.48 12.27
CA ASP A 388 6.69 -30.78 11.99
C ASP A 388 6.39 -29.60 11.04
N ALA A 389 6.87 -28.39 11.38
CA ALA A 389 6.59 -27.17 10.65
C ALA A 389 7.86 -26.41 10.26
N VAL A 390 7.83 -25.77 9.10
CA VAL A 390 8.77 -24.70 8.72
C VAL A 390 8.24 -23.39 9.27
N THR A 391 9.04 -22.68 10.06
CA THR A 391 8.62 -21.48 10.83
C THR A 391 9.37 -20.21 10.44
N THR A 392 10.22 -20.26 9.41
CA THR A 392 11.07 -19.14 8.96
C THR A 392 10.31 -17.89 8.57
N THR A 393 9.14 -18.07 7.96
CA THR A 393 8.32 -16.94 7.47
C THR A 393 7.48 -16.29 8.55
N SER A 394 7.16 -17.02 9.63
CA SER A 394 6.35 -16.51 10.74
C SER A 394 6.63 -17.34 12.00
N PRO A 395 7.66 -17.01 12.81
CA PRO A 395 7.97 -17.74 14.04
C PRO A 395 6.75 -17.89 14.94
N LEU A 396 6.58 -19.11 15.44
CA LEU A 396 5.49 -19.50 16.33
C LEU A 396 5.90 -19.31 17.81
N GLN A 397 4.91 -19.14 18.66
CA GLN A 397 5.06 -19.08 20.12
C GLN A 397 4.08 -20.04 20.78
N VAL A 398 4.45 -20.55 21.97
CA VAL A 398 3.53 -21.31 22.82
C VAL A 398 2.33 -20.44 23.18
N GLY A 399 1.12 -20.99 23.07
CA GLY A 399 -0.13 -20.27 23.26
C GLY A 399 -0.73 -19.67 21.99
N ASP A 400 0.02 -19.60 20.88
CA ASP A 400 -0.51 -19.15 19.59
C ASP A 400 -1.66 -20.03 19.12
N THR A 401 -2.69 -19.40 18.58
CA THR A 401 -3.79 -20.06 17.90
C THR A 401 -3.45 -20.23 16.44
N ILE A 402 -3.37 -21.48 15.99
CA ILE A 402 -3.11 -21.77 14.59
C ILE A 402 -4.32 -22.40 13.91
N GLU A 403 -4.46 -22.11 12.65
CA GLU A 403 -5.38 -22.76 11.73
C GLU A 403 -4.58 -23.61 10.74
N VAL A 404 -4.97 -24.87 10.59
CA VAL A 404 -4.42 -25.77 9.57
C VAL A 404 -5.32 -25.73 8.35
N ILE A 405 -4.76 -25.48 7.18
CA ILE A 405 -5.50 -25.31 5.93
C ILE A 405 -4.97 -26.21 4.81
N GLU A 406 -5.83 -26.51 3.86
CA GLU A 406 -5.44 -27.12 2.57
C GLU A 406 -5.15 -26.03 1.55
N PRO A 407 -3.90 -25.85 1.10
CA PRO A 407 -3.52 -24.71 0.27
C PRO A 407 -4.25 -24.66 -1.09
N GLY A 408 -4.52 -25.82 -1.69
CA GLY A 408 -5.19 -25.88 -2.99
C GLY A 408 -6.67 -25.45 -2.99
N THR A 409 -7.33 -25.54 -1.83
CA THR A 409 -8.76 -25.22 -1.70
C THR A 409 -9.04 -24.06 -0.76
N GLY A 410 -8.10 -23.69 0.11
CA GLY A 410 -8.31 -22.76 1.22
C GLY A 410 -9.19 -23.35 2.33
N ARG A 411 -9.43 -24.67 2.33
CA ARG A 411 -10.29 -25.34 3.33
C ARG A 411 -9.61 -25.32 4.70
N LEU A 412 -10.31 -24.82 5.70
CA LEU A 412 -9.91 -24.99 7.10
C LEU A 412 -10.06 -26.47 7.50
N VAL A 413 -8.96 -27.08 7.92
CA VAL A 413 -8.88 -28.44 8.44
C VAL A 413 -9.21 -28.46 9.93
N GLY A 414 -8.70 -27.46 10.68
CA GLY A 414 -9.00 -27.28 12.08
C GLY A 414 -8.20 -26.17 12.72
N THR A 415 -8.58 -25.83 13.94
CA THR A 415 -7.96 -24.77 14.75
C THR A 415 -7.55 -25.33 16.10
N ALA A 416 -6.36 -24.99 16.57
CA ALA A 416 -5.89 -25.38 17.89
C ALA A 416 -4.84 -24.40 18.42
N LYS A 417 -4.65 -24.37 19.76
CA LYS A 417 -3.56 -23.63 20.37
C LYS A 417 -2.30 -24.48 20.45
N ILE A 418 -1.16 -23.81 20.35
CA ILE A 418 0.14 -24.43 20.53
C ILE A 418 0.40 -24.65 22.02
N LYS A 419 0.58 -25.91 22.41
CA LYS A 419 0.92 -26.31 23.78
C LYS A 419 2.43 -26.27 24.03
N ASP A 420 3.21 -26.65 23.03
CA ASP A 420 4.67 -26.74 23.14
C ASP A 420 5.31 -26.64 21.76
N LEU A 421 6.55 -26.16 21.72
CA LEU A 421 7.39 -26.01 20.53
C LEU A 421 8.78 -26.59 20.83
N GLN A 422 9.20 -27.54 20.04
CA GLN A 422 10.51 -28.20 20.20
C GLN A 422 11.39 -27.99 18.96
N PRO A 423 12.71 -27.79 19.13
CA PRO A 423 13.63 -27.73 17.99
C PRO A 423 13.53 -28.98 17.11
N LEU A 424 13.49 -28.79 15.80
CA LEU A 424 13.42 -29.86 14.82
C LEU A 424 14.79 -30.02 14.13
N ASN A 425 15.32 -31.23 14.10
CA ASN A 425 16.59 -31.57 13.43
C ASN A 425 17.78 -30.65 13.81
N GLY A 426 17.86 -30.24 15.08
CA GLY A 426 18.91 -29.35 15.58
C GLY A 426 18.79 -27.87 15.13
N GLN A 427 17.71 -27.53 14.43
CA GLN A 427 17.42 -26.14 14.07
C GLN A 427 16.70 -25.40 15.20
N ARG A 428 16.84 -24.08 15.26
CA ARG A 428 16.09 -23.26 16.20
C ARG A 428 14.59 -23.27 15.87
N VAL A 429 13.74 -23.11 16.88
CA VAL A 429 12.26 -23.11 16.72
C VAL A 429 11.73 -22.03 15.79
N ASP A 430 12.48 -20.96 15.56
CA ASP A 430 12.16 -19.91 14.59
C ASP A 430 12.55 -20.27 13.14
N ARG A 431 13.13 -21.44 12.92
CA ARG A 431 13.47 -21.98 11.59
C ARG A 431 12.66 -23.22 11.25
N ALA A 432 12.64 -24.19 12.16
CA ALA A 432 11.82 -25.38 12.04
C ALA A 432 11.46 -25.89 13.44
N ALA A 433 10.21 -26.25 13.64
CA ALA A 433 9.73 -26.70 14.95
C ALA A 433 8.85 -27.94 14.84
N LYS A 434 8.96 -28.79 15.81
CA LYS A 434 7.92 -29.75 16.16
C LYS A 434 6.86 -29.00 16.95
N VAL A 435 5.65 -28.92 16.42
CA VAL A 435 4.51 -28.23 17.01
C VAL A 435 3.63 -29.24 17.73
N ILE A 436 3.38 -29.02 19.01
CA ILE A 436 2.48 -29.81 19.83
C ILE A 436 1.26 -28.99 20.17
N LEU A 437 0.08 -29.51 19.87
CA LEU A 437 -1.20 -28.81 20.04
C LEU A 437 -1.88 -29.15 21.38
N GLU A 438 -2.65 -28.21 21.93
CA GLU A 438 -3.47 -28.44 23.12
C GLU A 438 -4.66 -29.39 22.85
N THR A 439 -5.24 -29.29 21.66
CA THR A 439 -6.41 -30.08 21.25
C THR A 439 -6.14 -30.73 19.88
N PRO A 440 -6.71 -31.93 19.63
CA PRO A 440 -6.49 -32.62 18.36
C PRO A 440 -7.21 -31.93 17.21
N ILE A 441 -6.57 -31.86 16.05
CA ILE A 441 -7.20 -31.55 14.76
C ILE A 441 -7.48 -32.88 14.06
N SER A 442 -8.69 -33.41 14.24
CA SER A 442 -9.06 -34.78 13.85
C SER A 442 -9.01 -35.04 12.35
N ASP A 443 -9.23 -33.99 11.53
CA ASP A 443 -9.23 -34.09 10.07
C ASP A 443 -7.82 -34.05 9.45
N MET A 444 -6.79 -33.89 10.26
CA MET A 444 -5.40 -33.90 9.85
C MET A 444 -4.93 -35.34 9.62
N GLN A 445 -4.64 -35.69 8.37
CA GLN A 445 -4.20 -37.04 8.00
C GLN A 445 -2.75 -37.26 8.41
N THR A 446 -2.48 -38.32 9.18
CA THR A 446 -1.11 -38.70 9.60
C THR A 446 -0.29 -39.27 8.45
N GLY A 447 1.03 -39.10 8.52
CA GLY A 447 1.97 -39.60 7.52
C GLY A 447 2.00 -38.79 6.22
N VAL A 448 1.28 -37.66 6.15
CA VAL A 448 1.30 -36.76 5.02
C VAL A 448 2.49 -35.81 5.14
N GLU A 449 3.15 -35.55 4.02
CA GLU A 449 4.35 -34.72 3.89
C GLU A 449 4.06 -33.36 3.26
N THR A 450 5.11 -32.58 3.11
CA THR A 450 5.17 -31.22 2.54
C THR A 450 4.15 -30.91 1.44
N GLY A 451 3.50 -29.76 1.56
CA GLY A 451 2.58 -29.24 0.55
C GLY A 451 1.11 -29.70 0.66
N ARG A 452 0.81 -30.64 1.56
CA ARG A 452 -0.58 -31.08 1.79
C ARG A 452 -1.33 -30.16 2.73
N TYR A 453 -0.67 -29.66 3.77
CA TYR A 453 -1.23 -28.75 4.75
C TYR A 453 -0.29 -27.58 4.99
N TYR A 454 -0.89 -26.41 5.22
CA TYR A 454 -0.22 -25.22 5.71
C TYR A 454 -0.82 -24.82 7.05
N TRP A 455 -0.03 -24.11 7.86
CA TRP A 455 -0.52 -23.48 9.07
C TRP A 455 -0.53 -21.96 8.91
N TYR A 456 -1.50 -21.33 9.55
CA TYR A 456 -1.71 -19.90 9.59
C TYR A 456 -1.83 -19.46 11.05
N ASN A 457 -1.13 -18.41 11.46
CA ASN A 457 -1.16 -17.92 12.83
C ASN A 457 -2.25 -16.86 12.99
N LYS A 458 -3.33 -17.23 13.68
CA LYS A 458 -4.50 -16.37 13.90
C LYS A 458 -4.16 -15.12 14.71
N ASP A 459 -3.23 -15.23 15.68
CA ASP A 459 -2.83 -14.12 16.55
C ASP A 459 -1.95 -13.08 15.86
N LYS A 460 -1.57 -13.30 14.59
CA LYS A 460 -0.79 -12.37 13.76
C LYS A 460 -1.61 -11.78 12.60
N SER A 461 -2.93 -11.74 12.74
CA SER A 461 -3.85 -11.26 11.70
C SER A 461 -4.30 -9.79 11.88
N PHE A 462 -3.48 -8.95 12.52
CA PHE A 462 -3.75 -7.51 12.67
C PHE A 462 -5.09 -7.18 13.34
N VAL A 463 -5.45 -7.92 14.37
CA VAL A 463 -6.78 -7.85 15.00
C VAL A 463 -7.11 -6.45 15.51
N GLY A 464 -8.24 -5.90 15.06
CA GLY A 464 -8.71 -4.58 15.48
C GLY A 464 -8.14 -3.41 14.66
N THR A 465 -7.67 -3.66 13.43
CA THR A 465 -7.16 -2.61 12.54
C THR A 465 -8.23 -1.58 12.18
N GLU A 466 -7.85 -0.31 12.17
CA GLU A 466 -8.71 0.83 11.91
C GLU A 466 -8.11 1.76 10.87
N ILE A 467 -8.84 2.03 9.78
CA ILE A 467 -8.43 2.93 8.69
C ILE A 467 -9.52 3.97 8.52
N ARG A 468 -9.24 5.24 8.86
CA ARG A 468 -10.24 6.31 8.91
C ARG A 468 -9.78 7.57 8.19
N ASN A 469 -10.71 8.23 7.50
CA ASN A 469 -10.51 9.55 6.88
C ASN A 469 -9.32 9.60 5.90
N CYS A 470 -8.92 8.48 5.31
CA CYS A 470 -7.74 8.39 4.46
C CYS A 470 -8.11 8.58 2.99
N THR A 471 -7.14 9.06 2.20
CA THR A 471 -7.26 9.23 0.75
C THR A 471 -6.21 8.40 0.02
N PHE A 472 -6.66 7.59 -0.93
CA PHE A 472 -5.85 6.73 -1.78
C PHE A 472 -6.15 7.08 -3.24
N GLN A 473 -5.15 7.59 -4.00
CA GLN A 473 -5.46 8.10 -5.33
C GLN A 473 -4.31 7.97 -6.33
N TYR A 474 -4.68 7.84 -7.61
CA TYR A 474 -3.78 7.91 -8.77
C TYR A 474 -2.60 6.93 -8.73
N GLY A 475 -2.70 5.88 -7.93
CA GLY A 475 -1.67 4.85 -7.81
C GLY A 475 -1.77 3.79 -8.91
N ARG A 476 -0.62 3.16 -9.20
CA ARG A 476 -0.58 1.99 -10.07
C ARG A 476 -1.14 0.76 -9.35
N GLY A 477 -0.92 0.62 -8.07
CA GLY A 477 -1.35 -0.51 -7.26
C GLY A 477 -2.80 -0.44 -6.80
N ARG A 478 -3.07 -1.21 -5.79
CA ARG A 478 -4.34 -1.22 -5.07
C ARG A 478 -4.34 -0.16 -3.97
N GLY A 479 -5.50 0.22 -3.48
CA GLY A 479 -5.60 1.07 -2.29
C GLY A 479 -5.22 0.27 -1.04
N LEU A 480 -6.01 -0.76 -0.73
CA LEU A 480 -5.80 -1.61 0.44
C LEU A 480 -5.80 -3.08 0.03
N VAL A 481 -4.80 -3.82 0.47
CA VAL A 481 -4.75 -5.29 0.45
C VAL A 481 -4.83 -5.77 1.88
N LEU A 482 -5.89 -6.50 2.21
CA LEU A 482 -6.22 -6.84 3.59
C LEU A 482 -6.46 -8.34 3.76
N CYS A 483 -5.66 -8.95 4.63
CA CYS A 483 -5.86 -10.29 5.15
C CYS A 483 -5.85 -10.21 6.68
N THR A 484 -6.95 -9.71 7.24
CA THR A 484 -7.01 -9.20 8.61
C THR A 484 -8.29 -9.64 9.30
N THR A 485 -8.31 -9.52 10.63
CA THR A 485 -9.48 -9.82 11.46
C THR A 485 -9.93 -8.56 12.21
N ASP A 486 -11.25 -8.37 12.38
CA ASP A 486 -11.85 -7.23 13.11
C ASP A 486 -11.40 -5.87 12.56
N THR A 487 -11.56 -5.66 11.26
CA THR A 487 -11.06 -4.45 10.58
C THR A 487 -12.19 -3.50 10.21
N VAL A 488 -11.99 -2.21 10.46
CA VAL A 488 -12.89 -1.14 10.05
C VAL A 488 -12.19 -0.20 9.08
N VAL A 489 -12.83 0.04 7.91
CA VAL A 489 -12.42 1.06 6.93
C VAL A 489 -13.58 2.02 6.74
N GLU A 490 -13.43 3.27 7.18
CA GLU A 490 -14.53 4.22 7.13
C GLU A 490 -14.12 5.64 6.74
N ASN A 491 -15.06 6.35 6.08
CA ASN A 491 -14.88 7.75 5.65
C ASN A 491 -13.65 7.96 4.76
N CYS A 492 -13.22 6.93 4.03
CA CYS A 492 -12.08 6.99 3.14
C CYS A 492 -12.49 7.33 1.71
N THR A 493 -11.54 7.90 0.96
CA THR A 493 -11.70 8.23 -0.46
C THR A 493 -10.72 7.44 -1.30
N PHE A 494 -11.22 6.78 -2.35
CA PHE A 494 -10.41 6.03 -3.32
C PHE A 494 -10.69 6.59 -4.71
N THR A 495 -9.65 7.10 -5.39
CA THR A 495 -9.83 7.76 -6.68
C THR A 495 -8.79 7.30 -7.69
N SER A 496 -9.25 6.86 -8.87
CA SER A 496 -8.40 6.57 -10.04
C SER A 496 -7.19 5.69 -9.71
N LEU A 497 -7.41 4.64 -8.92
CA LEU A 497 -6.43 3.58 -8.72
C LEU A 497 -6.48 2.61 -9.90
N SER A 498 -5.33 2.21 -10.42
CA SER A 498 -5.31 1.35 -11.59
C SER A 498 -5.86 -0.04 -11.34
N ASN A 499 -5.72 -0.53 -10.13
CA ASN A 499 -6.27 -1.78 -9.63
C ASN A 499 -7.38 -1.53 -8.59
N GLN A 500 -7.73 -2.54 -7.82
CA GLN A 500 -8.80 -2.48 -6.84
C GLN A 500 -8.57 -1.39 -5.79
N ALA A 501 -9.63 -0.72 -5.37
CA ALA A 501 -9.58 0.16 -4.20
C ALA A 501 -9.32 -0.65 -2.92
N VAL A 502 -10.00 -1.81 -2.79
CA VAL A 502 -9.82 -2.74 -1.67
C VAL A 502 -9.82 -4.17 -2.19
N GLN A 503 -8.85 -4.95 -1.76
CA GLN A 503 -8.77 -6.38 -2.03
C GLN A 503 -8.59 -7.17 -0.72
N GLY A 504 -9.56 -8.03 -0.41
CA GLY A 504 -9.44 -9.11 0.55
C GLY A 504 -9.25 -10.42 -0.21
N TRP A 505 -8.11 -11.09 -0.05
CA TRP A 505 -7.82 -12.24 -0.86
C TRP A 505 -6.98 -13.31 -0.20
N PHE A 506 -7.07 -14.51 -0.75
CA PHE A 506 -6.17 -15.61 -0.52
C PHE A 506 -5.60 -16.05 -1.87
N ASN A 507 -4.31 -15.85 -2.10
CA ASN A 507 -3.69 -16.10 -3.40
C ASN A 507 -2.76 -17.33 -3.44
N GLY A 508 -2.68 -18.07 -2.35
CA GLY A 508 -1.82 -19.24 -2.28
C GLY A 508 -0.39 -18.95 -1.75
N THR A 509 0.01 -17.71 -1.56
CA THR A 509 1.28 -17.30 -0.94
C THR A 509 1.10 -16.21 0.10
N GLU A 510 0.22 -15.26 -0.15
CA GLU A 510 -0.06 -14.11 0.71
C GLU A 510 -1.49 -14.20 1.22
N GLY A 511 -1.66 -14.03 2.51
CA GLY A 511 -2.95 -13.96 3.16
C GLY A 511 -3.71 -15.27 3.24
N TYR A 512 -4.77 -15.27 4.01
CA TYR A 512 -5.70 -16.39 4.09
C TYR A 512 -7.14 -15.90 4.15
N GLU A 513 -7.51 -15.11 5.15
CA GLU A 513 -8.89 -14.68 5.33
C GLU A 513 -9.01 -13.17 5.60
N LEU A 514 -10.17 -12.66 5.26
CA LEU A 514 -10.68 -11.38 5.76
C LEU A 514 -11.91 -11.70 6.60
N GLN A 515 -11.87 -11.40 7.89
CA GLN A 515 -12.90 -11.77 8.83
C GLN A 515 -13.36 -10.59 9.68
N ASN A 516 -14.68 -10.47 9.89
CA ASN A 516 -15.30 -9.38 10.63
C ASN A 516 -14.85 -8.00 10.09
N PHE A 517 -15.12 -7.79 8.81
CA PHE A 517 -14.70 -6.61 8.06
C PHE A 517 -15.88 -5.64 7.87
N VAL A 518 -15.70 -4.40 8.27
CA VAL A 518 -16.66 -3.30 8.09
C VAL A 518 -16.08 -2.25 7.15
N PHE A 519 -16.72 -2.09 6.00
CA PHE A 519 -16.39 -1.09 4.98
C PHE A 519 -17.56 -0.13 4.84
N ARG A 520 -17.45 1.09 5.44
CA ARG A 520 -18.59 1.98 5.50
C ARG A 520 -18.28 3.45 5.22
N ASN A 521 -19.28 4.14 4.64
CA ASN A 521 -19.26 5.58 4.38
C ASN A 521 -18.06 6.03 3.53
N ASN A 522 -17.55 5.17 2.65
CA ASN A 522 -16.42 5.47 1.78
C ASN A 522 -16.92 5.98 0.41
N THR A 523 -16.06 6.74 -0.27
CA THR A 523 -16.30 7.21 -1.65
C THR A 523 -15.26 6.60 -2.59
N LEU A 524 -15.72 5.92 -3.64
CA LEU A 524 -14.86 5.27 -4.62
C LEU A 524 -15.20 5.79 -6.02
N THR A 525 -14.18 6.24 -6.77
CA THR A 525 -14.37 6.79 -8.10
C THR A 525 -13.28 6.32 -9.06
N GLY A 526 -13.66 5.75 -10.20
CA GLY A 526 -12.76 5.43 -11.31
C GLY A 526 -11.63 4.46 -11.00
N CYS A 527 -11.79 3.57 -10.02
CA CYS A 527 -10.77 2.57 -9.70
C CYS A 527 -10.91 1.29 -10.57
N ASN A 528 -9.85 0.47 -10.58
CA ASN A 528 -9.79 -0.83 -11.27
C ASN A 528 -9.81 -0.72 -12.80
N TYR A 529 -9.20 0.32 -13.38
CA TYR A 529 -9.27 0.59 -14.82
C TYR A 529 -8.20 -0.13 -15.66
N LEU A 530 -7.11 -0.62 -15.05
CA LEU A 530 -6.08 -1.41 -15.74
C LEU A 530 -6.29 -2.90 -15.68
N THR A 531 -7.21 -3.38 -14.84
CA THR A 531 -7.46 -4.82 -14.75
C THR A 531 -7.94 -5.33 -16.09
N ARG A 532 -7.01 -5.92 -16.81
CA ARG A 532 -7.28 -6.63 -18.05
C ARG A 532 -7.92 -7.93 -17.69
N GLU A 533 -8.80 -8.24 -18.52
CA GLU A 533 -9.17 -9.59 -18.75
C GLU A 533 -10.24 -10.18 -17.87
N VAL A 534 -11.02 -10.81 -18.64
CA VAL A 534 -11.30 -12.20 -18.48
C VAL A 534 -12.34 -12.52 -17.47
N ASP A 535 -12.59 -11.74 -16.50
CA ASP A 535 -13.51 -12.19 -15.48
C ASP A 535 -14.96 -11.89 -15.77
N ASN A 536 -15.29 -11.58 -17.01
CA ASN A 536 -16.69 -11.39 -17.37
C ASN A 536 -17.43 -10.39 -16.47
N GLY A 537 -16.71 -9.36 -15.98
CA GLY A 537 -17.25 -8.35 -15.09
C GLY A 537 -17.29 -8.75 -13.61
N GLN A 538 -16.47 -9.68 -13.19
CA GLN A 538 -16.40 -10.20 -11.82
C GLN A 538 -15.42 -9.43 -10.92
N ASN A 539 -14.47 -8.70 -11.50
CA ASN A 539 -13.49 -7.91 -10.76
C ASN A 539 -14.06 -6.56 -10.34
N GLY A 540 -14.16 -6.35 -9.03
CA GLY A 540 -14.74 -5.16 -8.43
C GLY A 540 -13.72 -4.11 -8.01
N MET A 541 -14.17 -2.85 -7.84
CA MET A 541 -13.40 -1.86 -7.09
C MET A 541 -13.09 -2.35 -5.68
N VAL A 542 -14.07 -2.98 -5.04
CA VAL A 542 -13.89 -3.76 -3.82
C VAL A 542 -14.04 -5.22 -4.21
N GLN A 543 -12.96 -5.98 -4.08
CA GLN A 543 -12.91 -7.40 -4.41
C GLN A 543 -12.58 -8.21 -3.16
N ILE A 544 -13.49 -9.10 -2.76
CA ILE A 544 -13.25 -10.05 -1.68
C ILE A 544 -13.48 -11.44 -2.25
N SER A 545 -12.41 -12.22 -2.38
CA SER A 545 -12.50 -13.57 -2.95
C SER A 545 -11.25 -14.40 -2.72
N THR A 546 -11.41 -15.70 -2.76
CA THR A 546 -10.28 -16.62 -2.81
C THR A 546 -9.82 -16.76 -4.25
N ASN A 547 -8.59 -16.36 -4.54
CA ASN A 547 -7.94 -16.56 -5.81
C ASN A 547 -6.67 -17.38 -5.57
N ASN A 548 -6.62 -18.62 -6.01
CA ASN A 548 -5.37 -19.35 -5.98
C ASN A 548 -4.71 -19.28 -7.37
N ASN A 549 -3.40 -19.08 -7.40
CA ASN A 549 -2.59 -19.02 -8.61
C ASN A 549 -2.68 -20.29 -9.49
N ALA A 550 -3.32 -21.34 -9.01
CA ALA A 550 -3.50 -22.60 -9.72
C ALA A 550 -4.78 -22.67 -10.55
N TYR A 551 -5.50 -21.57 -10.75
CA TYR A 551 -6.77 -21.51 -11.50
C TYR A 551 -7.88 -22.43 -10.95
N VAL A 552 -7.71 -22.98 -9.77
CA VAL A 552 -8.75 -23.76 -9.10
C VAL A 552 -9.64 -22.77 -8.34
N GLN A 553 -10.84 -22.56 -8.83
CA GLN A 553 -11.86 -21.82 -8.08
C GLN A 553 -12.18 -22.62 -6.83
N SER A 554 -11.66 -22.19 -5.68
CA SER A 554 -12.05 -22.75 -4.40
C SER A 554 -13.55 -22.60 -4.20
N THR A 555 -14.20 -23.64 -3.75
CA THR A 555 -15.62 -23.59 -3.33
C THR A 555 -15.73 -23.33 -1.83
N TYR A 556 -14.61 -23.22 -1.13
CA TYR A 556 -14.58 -23.00 0.31
C TYR A 556 -14.90 -21.53 0.65
N LEU A 557 -15.64 -21.33 1.74
CA LEU A 557 -16.03 -20.01 2.23
C LEU A 557 -14.96 -19.50 3.19
N THR A 558 -13.90 -18.92 2.64
CA THR A 558 -12.72 -18.48 3.40
C THR A 558 -13.00 -17.20 4.19
N HIS A 559 -13.68 -16.24 3.57
CA HIS A 559 -13.98 -14.94 4.19
C HIS A 559 -15.32 -14.94 4.92
N SER A 560 -15.44 -14.15 5.99
CA SER A 560 -16.70 -14.16 6.77
C SER A 560 -17.00 -12.87 7.51
N LYS A 561 -18.30 -12.65 7.79
CA LYS A 561 -18.80 -11.47 8.52
C LYS A 561 -18.36 -10.17 7.84
N ILE A 562 -18.84 -9.98 6.61
CA ILE A 562 -18.48 -8.83 5.76
C ILE A 562 -19.65 -7.85 5.74
N GLU A 563 -19.45 -6.62 6.18
CA GLU A 563 -20.40 -5.52 6.06
C GLU A 563 -19.86 -4.45 5.10
N ILE A 564 -20.65 -4.14 4.06
CA ILE A 564 -20.38 -3.06 3.11
C ILE A 564 -21.57 -2.12 3.12
N SER A 565 -21.44 -0.94 3.78
CA SER A 565 -22.60 -0.11 4.07
C SER A 565 -22.35 1.40 3.87
N GLY A 566 -23.35 2.10 3.33
CA GLY A 566 -23.32 3.56 3.20
C GLY A 566 -22.27 4.11 2.24
N ASN A 567 -21.69 3.29 1.36
CA ASN A 567 -20.64 3.71 0.46
C ASN A 567 -21.20 4.28 -0.85
N LYS A 568 -20.41 5.12 -1.51
CA LYS A 568 -20.69 5.66 -2.83
C LYS A 568 -19.69 5.13 -3.86
N PHE A 569 -20.17 4.39 -4.85
CA PHE A 569 -19.39 3.85 -5.96
C PHE A 569 -19.73 4.62 -7.24
N THR A 570 -18.71 5.17 -7.89
CA THR A 570 -18.87 5.98 -9.08
C THR A 570 -17.85 5.55 -10.16
N ASP A 571 -18.29 5.47 -11.41
CA ASP A 571 -17.43 5.24 -12.59
C ASP A 571 -16.50 4.02 -12.47
N TYR A 572 -17.01 2.89 -12.02
CA TYR A 572 -16.27 1.65 -11.90
C TYR A 572 -16.08 0.94 -13.24
N HIS A 573 -14.93 0.30 -13.40
CA HIS A 573 -14.60 -0.56 -14.52
C HIS A 573 -14.82 -2.03 -14.09
N GLY A 574 -15.60 -2.79 -14.82
CA GLY A 574 -16.03 -4.11 -14.38
C GLY A 574 -17.23 -4.03 -13.43
N CYS A 575 -17.08 -4.40 -12.16
CA CYS A 575 -18.11 -4.19 -11.15
C CYS A 575 -17.63 -3.26 -10.01
N ALA A 576 -18.58 -2.74 -9.24
CA ALA A 576 -18.25 -2.00 -8.02
C ALA A 576 -17.84 -2.97 -6.91
N LEU A 577 -18.64 -4.04 -6.71
CA LEU A 577 -18.40 -5.07 -5.70
C LEU A 577 -18.29 -6.46 -6.35
N GLY A 578 -17.17 -7.14 -6.12
CA GLY A 578 -16.97 -8.55 -6.44
C GLY A 578 -16.85 -9.36 -5.14
N ILE A 579 -17.84 -10.20 -4.86
CA ILE A 579 -17.94 -11.00 -3.63
C ILE A 579 -17.88 -12.48 -3.99
N GLY A 580 -16.89 -13.16 -3.47
CA GLY A 580 -16.71 -14.60 -3.68
C GLY A 580 -16.09 -15.29 -2.48
N ASN A 581 -16.43 -16.56 -2.27
CA ASN A 581 -15.91 -17.35 -1.16
C ASN A 581 -16.19 -16.74 0.24
N CYS A 582 -17.36 -16.10 0.38
CA CYS A 582 -17.75 -15.38 1.59
C CYS A 582 -18.98 -16.01 2.25
N ARG A 583 -19.07 -15.86 3.57
CA ARG A 583 -20.29 -16.15 4.35
C ARG A 583 -20.63 -14.98 5.26
N ASP A 584 -21.91 -14.85 5.62
CA ASP A 584 -22.42 -13.77 6.47
C ASP A 584 -22.08 -12.39 5.87
N VAL A 585 -22.61 -12.09 4.68
CA VAL A 585 -22.32 -10.86 3.93
C VAL A 585 -23.53 -9.94 3.95
N THR A 586 -23.33 -8.69 4.32
CA THR A 586 -24.35 -7.64 4.27
C THR A 586 -23.89 -6.48 3.39
N ILE A 587 -24.67 -6.17 2.35
CA ILE A 587 -24.46 -5.05 1.43
C ILE A 587 -25.69 -4.14 1.55
N LYS A 588 -25.56 -2.99 2.25
CA LYS A 588 -26.74 -2.16 2.56
C LYS A 588 -26.47 -0.66 2.43
N ASN A 589 -27.51 0.09 2.09
CA ASN A 589 -27.48 1.56 2.05
C ASN A 589 -26.38 2.15 1.14
N ASN A 590 -25.88 1.42 0.14
CA ASN A 590 -24.88 1.91 -0.80
C ASN A 590 -25.53 2.59 -2.01
N VAL A 591 -24.78 3.51 -2.62
CA VAL A 591 -25.16 4.16 -3.87
C VAL A 591 -24.19 3.73 -4.96
N PHE A 592 -24.74 3.18 -6.05
CA PHE A 592 -23.99 2.79 -7.25
C PHE A 592 -24.38 3.74 -8.39
N ASN A 593 -23.40 4.43 -8.96
CA ASN A 593 -23.61 5.42 -10.00
C ASN A 593 -22.54 5.31 -11.08
N GLN A 594 -22.85 4.65 -12.19
CA GLN A 594 -21.95 4.49 -13.30
C GLN A 594 -22.53 5.18 -14.55
N LYS A 595 -21.97 6.32 -14.94
CA LYS A 595 -22.45 7.10 -16.09
C LYS A 595 -21.44 7.22 -17.23
N GLU A 596 -20.15 7.34 -16.93
CA GLU A 596 -19.15 7.80 -17.89
C GLU A 596 -17.98 6.85 -18.13
N ALA A 597 -17.72 5.87 -17.27
CA ALA A 597 -16.56 5.00 -17.40
C ALA A 597 -16.57 4.21 -18.72
N ALA A 598 -15.44 4.14 -19.39
CA ALA A 598 -15.29 3.36 -20.61
C ALA A 598 -15.60 1.88 -20.34
N ASN A 599 -16.40 1.27 -21.21
CA ASN A 599 -16.74 -0.13 -21.08
C ASN A 599 -15.57 -1.00 -21.57
N VAL A 600 -14.71 -1.42 -20.65
CA VAL A 600 -13.59 -2.32 -20.95
C VAL A 600 -14.05 -3.78 -20.97
N TYR A 601 -15.16 -4.10 -20.28
CA TYR A 601 -15.65 -5.47 -20.12
C TYR A 601 -16.98 -5.69 -20.85
N LYS A 602 -17.15 -6.87 -21.40
CA LYS A 602 -18.38 -7.26 -22.13
C LYS A 602 -19.59 -7.46 -21.22
N LYS A 603 -19.38 -7.66 -19.91
CA LYS A 603 -20.43 -7.92 -18.94
C LYS A 603 -20.14 -7.12 -17.67
N ASN A 604 -20.68 -5.92 -17.58
CA ASN A 604 -20.57 -5.08 -16.41
C ASN A 604 -21.78 -5.27 -15.48
N ASN A 605 -21.50 -5.31 -14.19
CA ASN A 605 -22.52 -5.37 -13.15
C ASN A 605 -22.11 -4.40 -12.03
N SER A 606 -23.06 -3.92 -11.27
CA SER A 606 -22.73 -3.12 -10.08
C SER A 606 -22.24 -4.02 -8.95
N VAL A 607 -22.94 -5.13 -8.72
CA VAL A 607 -22.60 -6.15 -7.71
C VAL A 607 -22.54 -7.52 -8.38
N TYR A 608 -21.42 -8.24 -8.18
CA TYR A 608 -21.27 -9.63 -8.58
C TYR A 608 -21.03 -10.55 -7.39
N ILE A 609 -21.79 -11.65 -7.28
CA ILE A 609 -21.71 -12.59 -6.17
C ILE A 609 -21.58 -14.03 -6.67
N SER A 610 -20.58 -14.76 -6.15
CA SER A 610 -20.35 -16.18 -6.46
C SER A 610 -19.84 -16.93 -5.23
N ASN A 611 -19.97 -18.25 -5.20
CA ASN A 611 -19.43 -19.11 -4.15
C ASN A 611 -19.62 -18.52 -2.73
N SER A 612 -20.84 -18.08 -2.39
CA SER A 612 -21.07 -17.38 -1.14
C SER A 612 -22.35 -17.89 -0.48
N GLN A 613 -22.47 -17.66 0.82
CA GLN A 613 -23.61 -18.11 1.62
C GLN A 613 -24.05 -17.03 2.61
N ASP A 614 -25.34 -17.01 2.92
CA ASP A 614 -25.96 -16.07 3.86
C ASP A 614 -25.67 -14.61 3.48
N VAL A 615 -26.12 -14.24 2.27
CA VAL A 615 -25.84 -12.92 1.66
C VAL A 615 -27.11 -12.09 1.67
N THR A 616 -27.04 -10.88 2.23
CA THR A 616 -28.12 -9.89 2.20
C THR A 616 -27.70 -8.67 1.40
N VAL A 617 -28.54 -8.29 0.42
CA VAL A 617 -28.37 -7.07 -0.41
C VAL A 617 -29.64 -6.24 -0.25
N GLU A 618 -29.58 -5.16 0.56
CA GLU A 618 -30.78 -4.42 0.95
C GLU A 618 -30.59 -2.91 0.99
N ASP A 619 -31.67 -2.18 0.75
CA ASP A 619 -31.71 -0.73 0.88
C ASP A 619 -30.67 0.02 0.05
N ASN A 620 -30.13 -0.58 -1.02
CA ASN A 620 -29.17 0.04 -1.91
C ASN A 620 -29.88 0.80 -3.03
N ARG A 621 -29.20 1.82 -3.57
CA ARG A 621 -29.67 2.61 -4.68
C ARG A 621 -28.76 2.44 -5.88
N PHE A 622 -29.29 1.84 -6.94
CA PHE A 622 -28.62 1.65 -8.23
C PHE A 622 -29.08 2.74 -9.20
N GLN A 623 -28.15 3.60 -9.61
CA GLN A 623 -28.35 4.73 -10.54
C GLN A 623 -27.47 4.58 -11.78
N ASP A 624 -27.18 3.34 -12.14
CA ASP A 624 -26.27 3.01 -13.21
C ASP A 624 -26.97 3.17 -14.57
N ASP A 625 -26.49 4.08 -15.36
CA ASP A 625 -27.04 4.43 -16.68
C ASP A 625 -26.02 4.27 -17.81
N LYS A 626 -24.99 3.47 -17.60
CA LYS A 626 -23.92 3.28 -18.55
C LYS A 626 -24.32 2.33 -19.68
N PRO A 627 -24.06 2.69 -20.95
CA PRO A 627 -24.18 1.77 -22.07
C PRO A 627 -23.32 0.51 -21.85
N GLY A 628 -23.94 -0.66 -21.96
CA GLY A 628 -23.28 -1.95 -21.79
C GLY A 628 -23.31 -2.51 -20.36
N LEU A 629 -23.90 -1.83 -19.40
CA LEU A 629 -24.24 -2.42 -18.11
C LEU A 629 -25.25 -3.56 -18.35
N THR A 630 -24.94 -4.76 -17.88
CA THR A 630 -25.78 -5.95 -18.12
C THR A 630 -26.73 -6.26 -16.97
N GLY A 631 -26.40 -5.82 -15.77
CA GLY A 631 -27.26 -6.00 -14.59
C GLY A 631 -26.76 -5.21 -13.38
N ALA A 632 -27.68 -4.78 -12.53
CA ALA A 632 -27.30 -4.15 -11.27
C ALA A 632 -26.71 -5.17 -10.29
N ILE A 633 -27.47 -6.25 -10.02
CA ILE A 633 -27.03 -7.35 -9.17
C ILE A 633 -26.98 -8.62 -10.00
N ARG A 634 -25.84 -9.28 -10.00
CA ARG A 634 -25.63 -10.55 -10.67
C ARG A 634 -25.09 -11.59 -9.71
N TYR A 635 -25.65 -12.80 -9.69
CA TYR A 635 -25.16 -13.87 -8.85
C TYR A 635 -25.24 -15.25 -9.49
N ARG A 636 -24.29 -16.13 -9.16
CA ARG A 636 -24.24 -17.53 -9.59
C ARG A 636 -25.16 -18.39 -8.72
N ALA A 637 -26.34 -18.70 -9.19
CA ALA A 637 -27.33 -19.48 -8.46
C ALA A 637 -26.84 -20.89 -8.04
N ALA A 638 -26.00 -21.52 -8.86
CA ALA A 638 -25.45 -22.84 -8.55
C ALA A 638 -24.48 -22.85 -7.36
N SER A 639 -23.89 -21.70 -6.99
CA SER A 639 -22.86 -21.60 -5.97
C SER A 639 -23.17 -20.59 -4.86
N VAL A 640 -24.30 -19.87 -4.91
CA VAL A 640 -24.74 -18.94 -3.87
C VAL A 640 -25.93 -19.52 -3.13
N ARG A 641 -25.86 -19.56 -1.79
CA ARG A 641 -26.91 -20.10 -0.91
C ARG A 641 -27.44 -19.01 0.00
N ASN A 642 -28.75 -19.08 0.32
CA ASN A 642 -29.42 -18.16 1.23
C ASN A 642 -29.16 -16.68 0.89
N ILE A 643 -29.44 -16.29 -0.36
CA ILE A 643 -29.36 -14.89 -0.78
C ILE A 643 -30.71 -14.20 -0.58
N VAL A 644 -30.70 -13.04 0.08
CA VAL A 644 -31.84 -12.13 0.25
C VAL A 644 -31.55 -10.83 -0.48
N ILE A 645 -32.43 -10.45 -1.41
CA ILE A 645 -32.34 -9.18 -2.16
C ILE A 645 -33.65 -8.46 -1.94
N GLN A 646 -33.64 -7.35 -1.19
CA GLN A 646 -34.88 -6.64 -0.80
C GLN A 646 -34.68 -5.13 -0.69
N ASN A 647 -35.76 -4.37 -0.84
CA ASN A 647 -35.81 -2.91 -0.64
C ASN A 647 -34.80 -2.11 -1.46
N ASN A 648 -34.21 -2.67 -2.51
CA ASN A 648 -33.29 -1.94 -3.35
C ASN A 648 -34.06 -1.08 -4.37
N THR A 649 -33.51 0.09 -4.69
CA THR A 649 -34.07 0.99 -5.70
C THR A 649 -33.25 0.91 -6.96
N PHE A 650 -33.89 0.67 -8.11
CA PHE A 650 -33.25 0.56 -9.41
C PHE A 650 -33.71 1.71 -10.31
N ALA A 651 -32.75 2.50 -10.79
CA ALA A 651 -32.94 3.55 -11.78
C ALA A 651 -31.95 3.33 -12.94
N CYS A 652 -31.95 2.11 -13.48
CA CYS A 652 -31.04 1.64 -14.52
C CYS A 652 -31.84 1.47 -15.83
N GLU A 653 -31.78 2.44 -16.74
CA GLU A 653 -32.56 2.41 -17.97
C GLU A 653 -32.14 1.30 -18.94
N GLN A 654 -30.87 0.84 -18.88
CA GLN A 654 -30.29 -0.06 -19.87
C GLN A 654 -29.88 -1.42 -19.31
N ALA A 655 -30.12 -1.72 -18.04
CA ALA A 655 -29.70 -2.94 -17.39
C ALA A 655 -30.87 -3.72 -16.77
N LEU A 656 -30.77 -5.04 -16.75
CA LEU A 656 -31.63 -5.87 -15.92
C LEU A 656 -31.30 -5.64 -14.44
N GLU A 657 -32.32 -5.49 -13.60
CA GLU A 657 -32.14 -5.24 -12.17
C GLU A 657 -31.37 -6.36 -11.49
N ILE A 658 -31.81 -7.60 -11.71
CA ILE A 658 -31.22 -8.81 -11.10
C ILE A 658 -30.99 -9.87 -12.16
N ILE A 659 -29.77 -10.41 -12.23
CA ILE A 659 -29.42 -11.54 -13.09
C ILE A 659 -29.03 -12.73 -12.23
N LYS A 660 -29.78 -13.80 -12.40
CA LYS A 660 -29.52 -15.11 -11.81
C LYS A 660 -28.86 -16.00 -12.87
N GLU A 661 -27.58 -16.37 -12.69
CA GLU A 661 -26.83 -17.27 -13.56
C GLU A 661 -26.90 -18.72 -13.10
#